data_5693efe6889b7455be810c2c7a8a1aa8
#
_entry.id   5693efe6889b7455be810c2c7a8a1aa8
#
_cell.length_a   1.000
_cell.length_b   1.000
_cell.length_c   1.000
_cell.angle_alpha   90.00
_cell.angle_beta   90.00
_cell.angle_gamma   90.00
#
_symmetry.space_group_name_H-M   'P 1'
#
loop_
_entity.id
_entity.type
_entity.pdbx_description
1 polymer ?
#
loop_
_entity_poly.entity_id
_entity_poly.type
_entity_poly.pdbx_seq_one_letter_code
_entity_poly.pdbx_strand_id
1 'polypeptide(L)'
;MQKSILLTVAFAILSFSVQAQTKITGIVADAVTGERLPAAHVIIEGTYTGTIANEDGEFSLIVKSFPAIIVVRYIGFETQKITVKQGHSEPLDFLMKESVAQMEQLVVTTEDPAISIMKEVIARKKIWRAKLNTYRAEAYSRQQLRNDTTIVSVSESVSEVFWDKKRGPREVLKSRRQTANIQGADNFAGVSYLPNFYDDELDIAGFDVVGITDERALKYYTFKLVEFTSIDDKVVFEISVEPKRKLQPLFEGTIFVLDEDFALLSVKLKPNNVIVFPPPVQDFNLSYEQQFSNFGGDFWLPVDVRIDGLVEVGIVGLRFPPIGFHQVSKMNNYQVNVDLPDSLYTQWTWISVDSTTIGKSDSLFQTSIDPVPLSSKEEEAYKSLDSTATLEKAFRPKGFFTRFLDLDDDDNDGNSGVTVSSSGGGSRQSNYSSDGKKQSTVRRFVSDLSPTGRFNRVDVFNIGLKHERRYFDRRLQSEFKVGYSFGYEEAGYGAKLSWWPLKKTRRFVFSVGYNADTRSSYDSGLYGITIASVMPLLGYQDYFNFYRNEGFQLGTAYRPGGQRNTYRLYYNYEKHSSINFKTSYDLLGRDNLQRINPPIEDGTLSSFRFQISRGDLQNNFGAVELNGASLDIEQSSTLIGSDWNFTKLNFNGFKRFNTFYKKRFFPNALDIRVNAGTYLGDLPVQENGTLDASFGYLTPFGAFRSKRYIPYQGASYFAVNAEHNFRSIPLEMLGWRNAPQTGISIIAFGGVGKTWNPSSNIAQYNILDSNQLHLEVGGSVSNIFNLFRFDLAFRIDDPGIYPGVSIARFF
;
A
#
# COMPACT_ATOMS: atom_id res chain seq x y z
N MET A 1 -54.51 50.96 13.28
CA MET A 1 -54.68 49.87 14.24
C MET A 1 -54.51 48.45 13.60
N GLN A 2 -54.98 48.14 12.41
CA GLN A 2 -54.82 46.80 11.79
C GLN A 2 -53.35 46.37 11.43
N LYS A 3 -52.47 47.30 11.06
CA LYS A 3 -51.11 47.02 10.76
C LYS A 3 -50.23 46.72 11.99
N SER A 4 -50.56 47.25 13.16
CA SER A 4 -49.82 46.98 14.40
C SER A 4 -50.19 45.64 15.01
N ILE A 5 -51.39 45.13 14.83
CA ILE A 5 -51.85 43.81 15.31
C ILE A 5 -51.20 42.70 14.48
N LEU A 6 -51.03 42.90 13.15
CA LEU A 6 -50.33 41.94 12.31
C LEU A 6 -48.84 41.78 12.65
N LEU A 7 -48.17 42.88 13.04
CA LEU A 7 -46.77 42.88 13.46
C LEU A 7 -46.55 42.16 14.80
N THR A 8 -47.54 42.36 15.74
CA THR A 8 -47.46 41.69 17.04
C THR A 8 -47.75 40.20 16.97
N VAL A 9 -48.68 39.78 16.08
CA VAL A 9 -48.95 38.35 15.81
C VAL A 9 -47.81 37.71 15.06
N ALA A 10 -47.15 38.39 14.11
CA ALA A 10 -45.95 37.91 13.44
C ALA A 10 -44.75 37.75 14.40
N PHE A 11 -44.60 38.63 15.39
CA PHE A 11 -43.56 38.52 16.43
C PHE A 11 -43.88 37.44 17.46
N ALA A 12 -45.15 37.15 17.75
CA ALA A 12 -45.55 36.03 18.62
C ALA A 12 -45.45 34.65 17.97
N ILE A 13 -45.52 34.55 16.62
CA ILE A 13 -45.34 33.32 15.86
C ILE A 13 -43.86 33.02 15.67
N LEU A 14 -42.95 34.01 15.78
CA LEU A 14 -41.51 33.87 15.74
C LEU A 14 -40.85 33.44 17.07
N SER A 15 -41.65 33.29 18.13
CA SER A 15 -41.21 32.57 19.34
C SER A 15 -41.24 31.08 19.11
N PHE A 16 -40.64 30.60 18.00
CA PHE A 16 -40.26 29.22 17.86
C PHE A 16 -39.25 28.91 18.96
N SER A 17 -39.68 28.03 19.86
CA SER A 17 -38.84 27.43 20.89
C SER A 17 -37.54 26.96 20.26
N VAL A 18 -36.45 27.71 20.36
CA VAL A 18 -35.11 27.19 20.22
C VAL A 18 -35.01 26.15 21.35
N GLN A 19 -35.21 24.91 21.01
CA GLN A 19 -34.89 23.82 21.92
C GLN A 19 -33.39 23.91 22.19
N ALA A 20 -33.05 24.48 23.31
CA ALA A 20 -31.68 24.58 23.77
C ALA A 20 -31.16 23.14 23.99
N GLN A 21 -30.31 22.67 23.08
CA GLN A 21 -29.59 21.43 23.27
C GLN A 21 -28.67 21.65 24.47
N THR A 22 -28.79 20.78 25.49
CA THR A 22 -27.95 20.90 26.69
C THR A 22 -26.85 19.83 26.58
N LYS A 23 -25.60 20.26 26.62
CA LYS A 23 -24.44 19.38 26.67
C LYS A 23 -24.21 18.94 28.13
N ILE A 24 -24.34 17.66 28.39
CA ILE A 24 -24.04 17.02 29.68
C ILE A 24 -22.64 16.43 29.61
N THR A 25 -21.83 16.70 30.59
CA THR A 25 -20.48 16.14 30.74
C THR A 25 -20.34 15.46 32.08
N GLY A 26 -19.35 14.56 32.23
CA GLY A 26 -19.07 13.89 33.47
C GLY A 26 -17.97 12.87 33.35
N ILE A 27 -17.79 12.09 34.40
CA ILE A 27 -16.73 11.12 34.56
C ILE A 27 -17.33 9.77 34.95
N VAL A 28 -16.76 8.69 34.45
CA VAL A 28 -17.08 7.31 34.86
C VAL A 28 -15.83 6.70 35.50
N ALA A 29 -15.95 6.24 36.75
CA ALA A 29 -14.86 5.63 37.51
C ALA A 29 -15.38 4.50 38.38
N ASP A 30 -14.49 3.59 38.76
CA ASP A 30 -14.75 2.55 39.77
C ASP A 30 -14.93 3.21 41.17
N ALA A 31 -15.99 2.79 41.86
CA ALA A 31 -16.36 3.35 43.16
C ALA A 31 -15.35 2.97 44.28
N VAL A 32 -14.60 1.89 44.13
CA VAL A 32 -13.68 1.38 45.14
C VAL A 32 -12.24 1.83 44.91
N THR A 33 -11.77 1.64 43.68
CA THR A 33 -10.38 1.93 43.29
C THR A 33 -10.19 3.37 42.84
N GLY A 34 -11.25 4.05 42.40
CA GLY A 34 -11.19 5.37 41.76
C GLY A 34 -10.57 5.35 40.35
N GLU A 35 -10.29 4.15 39.80
CA GLU A 35 -9.75 4.00 38.46
C GLU A 35 -10.78 4.44 37.44
N ARG A 36 -10.31 5.14 36.39
CA ARG A 36 -11.14 5.60 35.28
C ARG A 36 -11.60 4.42 34.45
N LEU A 37 -12.87 4.43 34.05
CA LEU A 37 -13.44 3.37 33.22
C LEU A 37 -13.61 3.83 31.76
N PRO A 38 -12.55 3.69 30.93
CA PRO A 38 -12.63 4.03 29.52
C PRO A 38 -13.60 3.10 28.79
N ALA A 39 -14.20 3.60 27.71
CA ALA A 39 -15.21 2.89 26.95
C ALA A 39 -16.52 2.55 27.70
N ALA A 40 -16.78 3.14 28.87
CA ALA A 40 -18.09 3.05 29.50
C ALA A 40 -19.18 3.64 28.61
N HIS A 41 -20.26 2.90 28.40
CA HIS A 41 -21.39 3.35 27.60
C HIS A 41 -22.28 4.29 28.40
N VAL A 42 -22.53 5.48 27.86
CA VAL A 42 -23.41 6.49 28.43
C VAL A 42 -24.55 6.75 27.46
N ILE A 43 -25.75 6.31 27.75
CA ILE A 43 -26.91 6.36 26.83
C ILE A 43 -28.08 7.11 27.47
N ILE A 44 -28.95 7.65 26.63
CA ILE A 44 -30.25 8.19 27.04
C ILE A 44 -31.28 7.06 26.98
N GLU A 45 -31.86 6.71 28.13
CA GLU A 45 -32.84 5.62 28.25
C GLU A 45 -33.98 5.75 27.24
N GLY A 46 -34.33 4.65 26.57
CA GLY A 46 -35.40 4.64 25.55
C GLY A 46 -35.03 5.23 24.20
N THR A 47 -33.78 5.57 23.99
CA THR A 47 -33.26 6.07 22.71
C THR A 47 -32.02 5.30 22.24
N TYR A 48 -31.64 5.47 20.95
CA TYR A 48 -30.36 4.99 20.43
C TYR A 48 -29.25 6.07 20.48
N THR A 49 -29.50 7.14 21.27
CA THR A 49 -28.53 8.23 21.43
C THR A 49 -27.66 7.97 22.65
N GLY A 50 -26.36 7.95 22.45
CA GLY A 50 -25.43 7.72 23.52
C GLY A 50 -24.01 8.17 23.15
N THR A 51 -23.09 8.06 24.11
CA THR A 51 -21.67 8.34 23.97
C THR A 51 -20.86 7.28 24.71
N ILE A 52 -19.53 7.32 24.56
CA ILE A 52 -18.59 6.49 25.31
C ILE A 52 -17.59 7.38 26.06
N ALA A 53 -17.10 6.90 27.17
CA ALA A 53 -16.05 7.59 27.91
C ALA A 53 -14.70 7.49 27.18
N ASN A 54 -13.90 8.56 27.23
CA ASN A 54 -12.54 8.60 26.70
C ASN A 54 -11.53 7.81 27.57
N GLU A 55 -10.24 7.89 27.26
CA GLU A 55 -9.15 7.24 28.06
C GLU A 55 -9.10 7.75 29.52
N ASP A 56 -9.52 8.98 29.77
CA ASP A 56 -9.56 9.61 31.08
C ASP A 56 -10.91 9.36 31.82
N GLY A 57 -11.78 8.48 31.26
CA GLY A 57 -13.12 8.19 31.82
C GLY A 57 -14.14 9.30 31.62
N GLU A 58 -13.82 10.35 30.87
CA GLU A 58 -14.68 11.51 30.65
C GLU A 58 -15.65 11.27 29.49
N PHE A 59 -16.90 11.75 29.63
CA PHE A 59 -17.89 11.68 28.58
C PHE A 59 -18.55 13.03 28.30
N SER A 60 -19.13 13.14 27.11
CA SER A 60 -19.96 14.27 26.69
C SER A 60 -21.15 13.78 25.90
N LEU A 61 -22.34 14.21 26.23
CA LEU A 61 -23.60 13.78 25.64
C LEU A 61 -24.55 14.98 25.43
N ILE A 62 -25.09 15.13 24.22
CA ILE A 62 -26.10 16.16 23.92
C ILE A 62 -27.49 15.62 24.16
N VAL A 63 -28.19 16.23 25.09
CA VAL A 63 -29.59 15.91 25.42
C VAL A 63 -30.52 16.90 24.76
N LYS A 64 -31.45 16.37 23.95
CA LYS A 64 -32.42 17.21 23.17
C LYS A 64 -33.77 17.37 23.84
N SER A 65 -34.13 16.50 24.77
CA SER A 65 -35.43 16.53 25.46
C SER A 65 -35.27 16.20 26.94
N PHE A 66 -36.03 16.83 27.80
CA PHE A 66 -36.02 16.68 29.26
C PHE A 66 -37.43 16.37 29.79
N PRO A 67 -37.57 15.62 30.93
CA PRO A 67 -36.46 15.00 31.66
C PRO A 67 -35.84 13.86 30.86
N ALA A 68 -34.50 13.65 31.00
CA ALA A 68 -33.79 12.58 30.40
C ALA A 68 -33.17 11.68 31.47
N ILE A 69 -33.21 10.38 31.30
CA ILE A 69 -32.53 9.43 32.18
C ILE A 69 -31.24 9.01 31.49
N ILE A 70 -30.11 9.40 32.08
CA ILE A 70 -28.79 9.00 31.63
C ILE A 70 -28.44 7.69 32.28
N VAL A 71 -28.10 6.69 31.49
CA VAL A 71 -27.75 5.32 31.92
C VAL A 71 -26.32 5.06 31.57
N VAL A 72 -25.50 4.64 32.54
CA VAL A 72 -24.12 4.23 32.35
C VAL A 72 -24.02 2.73 32.54
N ARG A 73 -23.36 2.09 31.57
CA ARG A 73 -23.15 0.62 31.53
C ARG A 73 -21.68 0.34 31.30
N TYR A 74 -21.17 -0.62 32.07
CA TYR A 74 -19.85 -1.18 31.87
C TYR A 74 -19.86 -2.66 32.26
N ILE A 75 -19.23 -3.52 31.43
CA ILE A 75 -19.25 -4.97 31.69
C ILE A 75 -18.56 -5.23 33.03
N GLY A 76 -19.17 -6.02 33.91
CA GLY A 76 -18.68 -6.30 35.26
C GLY A 76 -19.08 -5.28 36.30
N PHE A 77 -19.90 -4.28 35.99
CA PHE A 77 -20.35 -3.25 36.92
C PHE A 77 -21.88 -3.11 36.92
N GLU A 78 -22.41 -2.68 38.08
CA GLU A 78 -23.81 -2.38 38.21
C GLU A 78 -24.21 -1.17 37.36
N THR A 79 -25.26 -1.31 36.56
CA THR A 79 -25.80 -0.21 35.74
C THR A 79 -26.30 0.94 36.62
N GLN A 80 -25.83 2.13 36.37
CA GLN A 80 -26.28 3.32 37.09
C GLN A 80 -27.17 4.22 36.21
N LYS A 81 -28.18 4.86 36.87
CA LYS A 81 -29.13 5.76 36.22
C LYS A 81 -29.24 7.08 36.96
N ILE A 82 -29.13 8.19 36.25
CA ILE A 82 -29.38 9.55 36.81
C ILE A 82 -30.40 10.27 35.95
N THR A 83 -31.45 10.80 36.60
CA THR A 83 -32.44 11.63 35.91
C THR A 83 -31.97 13.07 35.86
N VAL A 84 -31.83 13.60 34.65
CA VAL A 84 -31.41 14.97 34.38
C VAL A 84 -32.62 15.83 33.99
N LYS A 85 -32.76 17.00 34.61
CA LYS A 85 -33.79 17.99 34.33
C LYS A 85 -33.26 19.09 33.46
N GLN A 86 -34.15 19.83 32.82
CA GLN A 86 -33.78 20.98 32.01
C GLN A 86 -33.03 22.01 32.86
N GLY A 87 -31.93 22.56 32.31
CA GLY A 87 -31.07 23.53 32.99
C GLY A 87 -29.97 22.93 33.87
N HIS A 88 -29.75 21.63 33.85
CA HIS A 88 -28.63 20.99 34.54
C HIS A 88 -27.30 21.43 33.91
N SER A 89 -26.37 21.92 34.71
CA SER A 89 -25.08 22.46 34.26
C SER A 89 -23.86 21.85 34.98
N GLU A 90 -24.09 21.02 35.99
CA GLU A 90 -22.99 20.35 36.74
C GLU A 90 -22.55 19.08 36.04
N PRO A 91 -21.23 18.71 36.10
CA PRO A 91 -20.78 17.43 35.64
C PRO A 91 -21.47 16.28 36.38
N LEU A 92 -21.72 15.18 35.68
CA LEU A 92 -22.30 13.95 36.26
C LEU A 92 -21.20 12.94 36.51
N ASP A 93 -20.87 12.68 37.77
CA ASP A 93 -19.89 11.67 38.13
C ASP A 93 -20.59 10.34 38.45
N PHE A 94 -20.23 9.32 37.68
CA PHE A 94 -20.72 7.95 37.90
C PHE A 94 -19.62 7.12 38.55
N LEU A 95 -19.84 6.76 39.83
CA LEU A 95 -18.99 5.87 40.58
C LEU A 95 -19.57 4.44 40.50
N MET A 96 -19.08 3.65 39.58
CA MET A 96 -19.57 2.31 39.26
C MET A 96 -19.15 1.32 40.33
N LYS A 97 -20.05 0.43 40.73
CA LYS A 97 -19.76 -0.68 41.65
C LYS A 97 -19.62 -1.96 40.85
N GLU A 98 -18.63 -2.78 41.23
CA GLU A 98 -18.50 -4.10 40.64
C GLU A 98 -19.78 -4.96 40.89
N SER A 99 -20.19 -5.65 39.85
CA SER A 99 -21.33 -6.58 39.91
C SER A 99 -20.82 -8.01 39.94
N VAL A 100 -21.25 -8.78 40.93
CA VAL A 100 -20.92 -10.20 41.07
C VAL A 100 -22.10 -11.01 40.55
N ALA A 101 -21.92 -11.68 39.41
CA ALA A 101 -22.93 -12.60 38.91
C ALA A 101 -23.04 -13.85 39.81
N GLN A 102 -24.20 -14.11 40.39
CA GLN A 102 -24.49 -15.40 41.04
C GLN A 102 -25.16 -16.33 40.02
N MET A 103 -24.50 -17.44 39.70
CA MET A 103 -25.07 -18.48 38.84
C MET A 103 -25.57 -19.67 39.61
N GLU A 104 -26.75 -20.17 39.19
CA GLU A 104 -27.18 -21.52 39.56
C GLU A 104 -26.24 -22.56 38.90
N GLN A 105 -25.92 -23.61 39.65
CA GLN A 105 -24.92 -24.66 39.40
C GLN A 105 -24.68 -25.02 37.93
N LEU A 106 -23.47 -24.83 37.43
CA LEU A 106 -23.04 -25.33 36.13
C LEU A 106 -22.91 -26.83 36.16
N VAL A 107 -23.65 -27.53 35.28
CA VAL A 107 -23.49 -28.96 35.09
C VAL A 107 -22.15 -29.21 34.39
N VAL A 108 -21.19 -29.80 35.11
CA VAL A 108 -19.88 -30.19 34.55
C VAL A 108 -20.11 -31.26 33.48
N THR A 109 -20.00 -30.86 32.24
CA THR A 109 -19.97 -31.78 31.09
C THR A 109 -18.53 -32.09 30.69
N THR A 110 -18.31 -33.12 29.88
CA THR A 110 -16.98 -33.51 29.38
C THR A 110 -16.42 -32.51 28.34
N GLU A 111 -17.26 -31.64 27.81
CA GLU A 111 -16.90 -30.59 26.84
C GLU A 111 -16.97 -29.21 27.54
N ASP A 112 -16.04 -28.29 27.22
CA ASP A 112 -16.03 -26.94 27.76
C ASP A 112 -17.35 -26.21 27.41
N PRO A 113 -18.07 -25.62 28.38
CA PRO A 113 -19.34 -24.92 28.13
C PRO A 113 -19.26 -23.85 27.05
N ALA A 114 -18.10 -23.18 26.87
CA ALA A 114 -17.87 -22.20 25.83
C ALA A 114 -18.17 -22.73 24.42
N ILE A 115 -17.99 -24.02 24.18
CA ILE A 115 -18.27 -24.64 22.88
C ILE A 115 -19.76 -24.61 22.57
N SER A 116 -20.60 -24.93 23.55
CA SER A 116 -22.07 -24.89 23.43
C SER A 116 -22.56 -23.46 23.27
N ILE A 117 -22.02 -22.54 24.06
CA ILE A 117 -22.34 -21.10 23.98
C ILE A 117 -21.99 -20.59 22.57
N MET A 118 -20.81 -20.88 22.05
CA MET A 118 -20.40 -20.42 20.71
C MET A 118 -21.20 -21.06 19.57
N LYS A 119 -21.69 -22.33 19.73
CA LYS A 119 -22.63 -22.93 18.77
C LYS A 119 -23.93 -22.11 18.68
N GLU A 120 -24.47 -21.67 19.83
CA GLU A 120 -25.66 -20.81 19.87
C GLU A 120 -25.38 -19.43 19.29
N VAL A 121 -24.27 -18.79 19.64
CA VAL A 121 -23.86 -17.50 19.04
C VAL A 121 -23.85 -17.57 17.50
N ILE A 122 -23.23 -18.61 16.95
CA ILE A 122 -23.14 -18.81 15.49
C ILE A 122 -24.55 -19.06 14.90
N ALA A 123 -25.38 -19.87 15.56
CA ALA A 123 -26.72 -20.16 15.11
C ALA A 123 -27.63 -18.93 15.12
N ARG A 124 -27.61 -18.16 16.22
CA ARG A 124 -28.40 -16.91 16.35
C ARG A 124 -27.94 -15.85 15.35
N LYS A 125 -26.62 -15.66 15.21
CA LYS A 125 -26.03 -14.79 14.17
C LYS A 125 -26.57 -15.13 12.78
N LYS A 126 -26.58 -16.41 12.41
CA LYS A 126 -27.06 -16.84 11.08
C LYS A 126 -28.50 -16.39 10.82
N ILE A 127 -29.35 -16.45 11.84
CA ILE A 127 -30.77 -16.07 11.73
C ILE A 127 -30.92 -14.58 11.50
N TRP A 128 -30.34 -13.73 12.36
CA TRP A 128 -30.53 -12.29 12.25
C TRP A 128 -29.73 -11.70 11.10
N ARG A 129 -28.53 -12.21 10.79
CA ARG A 129 -27.73 -11.72 9.66
C ARG A 129 -28.41 -12.00 8.32
N ALA A 130 -29.19 -13.07 8.21
CA ALA A 130 -29.98 -13.35 7.01
C ALA A 130 -31.05 -12.28 6.74
N LYS A 131 -31.64 -11.70 7.79
CA LYS A 131 -32.65 -10.64 7.72
C LYS A 131 -32.09 -9.25 7.45
N LEU A 132 -30.77 -9.02 7.69
CA LEU A 132 -30.10 -7.75 7.48
C LEU A 132 -29.69 -7.61 6.01
N ASN A 133 -30.29 -6.66 5.30
CA ASN A 133 -29.98 -6.38 3.89
C ASN A 133 -29.17 -5.09 3.71
N THR A 134 -29.55 -4.04 4.44
CA THR A 134 -28.90 -2.73 4.36
C THR A 134 -28.92 -2.06 5.73
N TYR A 135 -28.01 -1.15 5.96
CA TYR A 135 -28.15 -0.17 7.03
C TYR A 135 -27.47 1.16 6.65
N ARG A 136 -27.92 2.20 7.34
CA ARG A 136 -27.30 3.52 7.41
C ARG A 136 -27.02 3.83 8.86
N ALA A 137 -25.87 4.45 9.15
CA ALA A 137 -25.50 4.90 10.48
C ALA A 137 -24.72 6.21 10.40
N GLU A 138 -24.67 6.95 11.49
CA GLU A 138 -23.75 8.07 11.68
C GLU A 138 -22.52 7.59 12.40
N ALA A 139 -21.33 8.04 11.98
CA ALA A 139 -20.07 7.68 12.57
C ALA A 139 -19.24 8.91 12.95
N TYR A 140 -18.60 8.84 14.10
CA TYR A 140 -17.51 9.70 14.51
C TYR A 140 -16.26 8.82 14.65
N SER A 141 -15.13 9.30 14.14
CA SER A 141 -13.87 8.59 14.27
C SER A 141 -12.73 9.57 14.55
N ARG A 142 -11.83 9.19 15.43
CA ARG A 142 -10.60 9.91 15.74
C ARG A 142 -9.42 8.97 15.66
N GLN A 143 -8.39 9.39 14.94
CA GLN A 143 -7.14 8.68 14.79
C GLN A 143 -5.97 9.54 15.25
N GLN A 144 -5.08 8.94 16.00
CA GLN A 144 -3.80 9.51 16.41
C GLN A 144 -2.67 8.73 15.75
N LEU A 145 -1.67 9.45 15.24
CA LEU A 145 -0.36 8.89 14.96
C LEU A 145 0.58 9.23 16.11
N ARG A 146 1.35 8.26 16.54
CA ARG A 146 2.30 8.39 17.66
C ARG A 146 3.69 8.01 17.18
N ASN A 147 4.68 8.73 17.68
CA ASN A 147 6.09 8.40 17.56
C ASN A 147 6.57 8.03 18.96
N ASP A 148 6.81 6.73 19.19
CA ASP A 148 7.05 6.22 20.54
C ASP A 148 5.88 6.55 21.49
N THR A 149 6.04 7.49 22.41
CA THR A 149 4.99 7.90 23.36
C THR A 149 4.33 9.24 23.02
N THR A 150 4.83 9.96 22.00
CA THR A 150 4.39 11.31 21.66
C THR A 150 3.37 11.29 20.54
N ILE A 151 2.28 12.03 20.69
CA ILE A 151 1.30 12.25 19.61
C ILE A 151 1.95 13.14 18.55
N VAL A 152 1.98 12.66 17.33
CA VAL A 152 2.53 13.37 16.16
C VAL A 152 1.44 14.01 15.33
N SER A 153 0.25 13.44 15.30
CA SER A 153 -0.91 14.03 14.65
C SER A 153 -2.21 13.46 15.20
N VAL A 154 -3.25 14.26 15.13
CA VAL A 154 -4.63 13.86 15.44
C VAL A 154 -5.51 14.24 14.24
N SER A 155 -6.39 13.32 13.84
CA SER A 155 -7.37 13.52 12.78
C SER A 155 -8.74 13.03 13.27
N GLU A 156 -9.76 13.85 13.14
CA GLU A 156 -11.15 13.52 13.48
C GLU A 156 -12.03 13.65 12.26
N SER A 157 -13.00 12.77 12.15
CA SER A 157 -13.98 12.77 11.06
C SER A 157 -15.36 12.44 11.56
N VAL A 158 -16.33 13.00 10.85
CA VAL A 158 -17.74 12.69 10.99
C VAL A 158 -18.27 12.28 9.65
N SER A 159 -18.92 11.14 9.59
CA SER A 159 -19.38 10.55 8.34
C SER A 159 -20.75 9.87 8.47
N GLU A 160 -21.40 9.68 7.34
CA GLU A 160 -22.48 8.71 7.18
C GLU A 160 -21.93 7.42 6.61
N VAL A 161 -22.26 6.31 7.23
CA VAL A 161 -21.86 4.96 6.83
C VAL A 161 -23.07 4.24 6.28
N PHE A 162 -22.91 3.60 5.15
CA PHE A 162 -23.90 2.79 4.47
C PHE A 162 -23.32 1.40 4.23
N TRP A 163 -24.13 0.40 4.46
CA TRP A 163 -23.76 -0.98 4.17
C TRP A 163 -24.89 -1.67 3.40
N ASP A 164 -24.53 -2.37 2.37
CA ASP A 164 -25.43 -3.17 1.55
C ASP A 164 -24.83 -4.59 1.41
N LYS A 165 -25.63 -5.59 1.69
CA LYS A 165 -25.22 -7.00 1.68
C LYS A 165 -24.60 -7.44 0.34
N LYS A 166 -25.02 -6.85 -0.79
CA LYS A 166 -24.55 -7.20 -2.15
C LYS A 166 -23.44 -6.27 -2.64
N ARG A 167 -23.49 -4.97 -2.25
CA ARG A 167 -22.64 -3.91 -2.79
C ARG A 167 -21.51 -3.48 -1.84
N GLY A 168 -21.54 -3.96 -0.60
CA GLY A 168 -20.54 -3.67 0.44
C GLY A 168 -20.70 -2.30 1.10
N PRO A 169 -19.70 -1.88 1.90
CA PRO A 169 -19.74 -0.64 2.64
C PRO A 169 -19.51 0.59 1.75
N ARG A 170 -20.08 1.73 2.18
CA ARG A 170 -19.81 3.06 1.64
C ARG A 170 -19.79 4.07 2.78
N GLU A 171 -18.97 5.09 2.65
CA GLU A 171 -18.85 6.14 3.65
C GLU A 171 -18.85 7.51 2.96
N VAL A 172 -19.60 8.45 3.52
CA VAL A 172 -19.67 9.83 3.03
C VAL A 172 -19.19 10.76 4.15
N LEU A 173 -18.01 11.33 3.98
CA LEU A 173 -17.41 12.27 4.92
C LEU A 173 -18.23 13.57 4.94
N LYS A 174 -18.71 13.98 6.12
CA LYS A 174 -19.51 15.19 6.34
C LYS A 174 -18.69 16.35 6.91
N SER A 175 -17.78 16.05 7.85
CA SER A 175 -16.87 17.05 8.40
C SER A 175 -15.60 16.40 8.92
N ARG A 176 -14.55 17.19 9.06
CA ARG A 176 -13.27 16.75 9.60
C ARG A 176 -12.58 17.88 10.36
N ARG A 177 -11.74 17.49 11.30
CA ARG A 177 -10.77 18.34 11.98
C ARG A 177 -9.45 17.61 12.10
N GLN A 178 -8.34 18.30 11.98
CA GLN A 178 -7.01 17.71 12.08
C GLN A 178 -6.00 18.70 12.64
N THR A 179 -4.88 18.22 13.18
CA THR A 179 -3.76 19.06 13.62
C THR A 179 -3.13 19.79 12.44
N ALA A 180 -2.60 21.01 12.66
CA ALA A 180 -2.14 21.91 11.61
C ALA A 180 -0.94 21.38 10.77
N ASN A 181 -0.24 20.40 11.28
CA ASN A 181 0.89 19.75 10.63
C ASN A 181 0.51 18.72 9.56
N ILE A 182 -0.77 18.35 9.44
CA ILE A 182 -1.27 17.48 8.39
C ILE A 182 -1.78 18.32 7.23
N GLN A 183 -1.24 18.08 6.03
CA GLN A 183 -1.69 18.72 4.80
C GLN A 183 -2.30 17.66 3.88
N GLY A 184 -3.52 17.86 3.43
CA GLY A 184 -4.15 17.01 2.44
C GLY A 184 -5.62 16.72 2.70
N ALA A 185 -6.38 16.56 1.60
CA ALA A 185 -7.80 16.29 1.64
C ALA A 185 -8.14 14.82 1.94
N ASP A 186 -7.17 13.94 1.79
CA ASP A 186 -7.36 12.48 1.76
C ASP A 186 -7.01 11.81 3.10
N ASN A 187 -6.56 12.57 4.11
CA ASN A 187 -6.18 12.04 5.41
C ASN A 187 -7.31 12.25 6.42
N PHE A 188 -8.06 11.21 6.70
CA PHE A 188 -9.11 11.21 7.72
C PHE A 188 -9.32 9.80 8.28
N ALA A 189 -9.85 9.75 9.49
CA ALA A 189 -10.16 8.50 10.18
C ALA A 189 -11.52 7.95 9.68
N GLY A 190 -11.51 7.07 8.69
CA GLY A 190 -12.72 6.41 8.21
C GLY A 190 -13.11 5.19 9.05
N VAL A 191 -14.34 4.72 8.90
CA VAL A 191 -14.87 3.53 9.59
C VAL A 191 -15.26 2.41 8.64
N SER A 192 -15.45 2.68 7.36
CA SER A 192 -15.91 1.69 6.38
C SER A 192 -14.95 0.54 6.12
N TYR A 193 -13.69 0.68 6.50
CA TYR A 193 -12.65 -0.35 6.40
C TYR A 193 -12.39 -1.08 7.73
N LEU A 194 -13.07 -0.69 8.82
CA LEU A 194 -12.90 -1.34 10.11
C LEU A 194 -13.52 -2.73 10.09
N PRO A 195 -12.91 -3.72 10.74
CA PRO A 195 -13.47 -5.06 10.80
C PRO A 195 -14.75 -5.07 11.61
N ASN A 196 -15.69 -5.93 11.24
CA ASN A 196 -16.85 -6.29 12.07
C ASN A 196 -16.70 -7.74 12.48
N PHE A 197 -16.50 -8.01 13.78
CA PHE A 197 -16.25 -9.37 14.28
C PHE A 197 -17.45 -10.32 14.22
N TYR A 198 -18.59 -9.84 13.72
CA TYR A 198 -19.66 -10.70 13.25
C TYR A 198 -19.51 -11.17 11.80
N ASP A 199 -18.53 -10.68 11.05
CA ASP A 199 -18.32 -11.15 9.67
C ASP A 199 -17.64 -12.53 9.66
N ASP A 200 -17.93 -13.33 8.63
CA ASP A 200 -17.38 -14.68 8.49
C ASP A 200 -15.90 -14.68 8.13
N GLU A 201 -15.48 -13.72 7.33
CA GLU A 201 -14.09 -13.49 6.93
C GLU A 201 -13.76 -12.01 7.11
N LEU A 202 -12.59 -11.74 7.70
CA LEU A 202 -12.10 -10.38 7.95
C LEU A 202 -10.79 -10.17 7.21
N ASP A 203 -10.67 -9.02 6.52
CA ASP A 203 -9.39 -8.57 5.98
C ASP A 203 -8.66 -7.78 7.06
N ILE A 204 -7.55 -8.32 7.55
CA ILE A 204 -6.68 -7.68 8.51
C ILE A 204 -5.35 -7.37 7.85
N ALA A 205 -5.15 -6.13 7.45
CA ALA A 205 -3.95 -5.65 6.78
C ALA A 205 -3.56 -6.51 5.55
N GLY A 206 -4.56 -6.95 4.78
CA GLY A 206 -4.40 -7.77 3.59
C GLY A 206 -4.32 -9.28 3.83
N PHE A 207 -4.56 -9.73 5.08
CA PHE A 207 -4.70 -11.14 5.41
C PHE A 207 -6.18 -11.51 5.57
N ASP A 208 -6.64 -12.52 4.85
CA ASP A 208 -7.97 -13.10 5.08
C ASP A 208 -7.97 -13.95 6.35
N VAL A 209 -8.67 -13.48 7.38
CA VAL A 209 -8.77 -14.14 8.68
C VAL A 209 -10.17 -14.70 8.87
N VAL A 210 -10.28 -15.97 9.25
CA VAL A 210 -11.58 -16.58 9.56
C VAL A 210 -12.15 -15.95 10.81
N GLY A 211 -13.38 -15.44 10.73
CA GLY A 211 -14.06 -14.79 11.86
C GLY A 211 -14.36 -15.76 13.01
N ILE A 212 -14.38 -15.23 14.23
CA ILE A 212 -14.67 -16.01 15.45
C ILE A 212 -16.13 -16.50 15.51
N THR A 213 -17.00 -15.92 14.70
CA THR A 213 -18.42 -16.30 14.57
C THR A 213 -18.74 -16.97 13.22
N ASP A 214 -17.71 -17.33 12.41
CA ASP A 214 -17.90 -18.14 11.19
C ASP A 214 -18.44 -19.55 11.54
N GLU A 215 -19.23 -20.14 10.66
CA GLU A 215 -19.75 -21.52 10.84
C GLU A 215 -18.64 -22.56 11.06
N ARG A 216 -17.43 -22.26 10.55
CA ARG A 216 -16.23 -23.10 10.71
C ARG A 216 -15.39 -22.72 11.93
N ALA A 217 -15.77 -21.71 12.72
CA ALA A 217 -14.94 -21.15 13.80
C ALA A 217 -14.45 -22.24 14.77
N LEU A 218 -15.29 -23.19 15.15
CA LEU A 218 -14.92 -24.28 16.03
C LEU A 218 -13.84 -25.23 15.48
N LYS A 219 -13.53 -25.17 14.16
CA LYS A 219 -12.42 -25.92 13.54
C LYS A 219 -11.10 -25.15 13.59
N TYR A 220 -11.18 -23.83 13.76
CA TYR A 220 -10.02 -22.92 13.73
C TYR A 220 -9.63 -22.41 15.11
N TYR A 221 -10.58 -22.30 16.03
CA TYR A 221 -10.41 -21.73 17.35
C TYR A 221 -10.75 -22.74 18.46
N THR A 222 -10.04 -22.62 19.59
CA THR A 222 -10.41 -23.20 20.88
C THR A 222 -11.08 -22.11 21.69
N PHE A 223 -12.25 -22.36 22.19
CA PHE A 223 -12.98 -21.49 23.10
C PHE A 223 -12.98 -22.10 24.48
N LYS A 224 -12.66 -21.33 25.53
CA LYS A 224 -12.67 -21.74 26.92
C LYS A 224 -13.40 -20.72 27.75
N LEU A 225 -14.30 -21.15 28.58
CA LEU A 225 -14.97 -20.29 29.55
C LEU A 225 -13.99 -19.90 30.65
N VAL A 226 -13.82 -18.57 30.86
CA VAL A 226 -12.91 -18.01 31.84
C VAL A 226 -13.66 -17.72 33.14
N GLU A 227 -14.70 -16.87 33.06
CA GLU A 227 -15.51 -16.50 34.20
C GLU A 227 -16.89 -15.98 33.78
N PHE A 228 -17.70 -15.64 34.75
CA PHE A 228 -19.01 -15.04 34.60
C PHE A 228 -19.01 -13.62 35.18
N THR A 229 -19.59 -12.73 34.45
CA THR A 229 -19.82 -11.35 34.89
C THR A 229 -21.27 -10.96 34.62
N SER A 230 -21.66 -9.72 34.83
CA SER A 230 -23.04 -9.29 34.55
C SER A 230 -23.08 -7.89 33.89
N ILE A 231 -24.18 -7.61 33.21
CA ILE A 231 -24.58 -6.30 32.73
C ILE A 231 -26.14 -6.24 32.77
N ASP A 232 -26.72 -5.19 33.31
CA ASP A 232 -28.18 -5.04 33.41
C ASP A 232 -28.86 -6.27 34.05
N ASP A 233 -28.28 -6.85 35.11
CA ASP A 233 -28.72 -8.04 35.80
C ASP A 233 -28.75 -9.35 34.97
N LYS A 234 -28.21 -9.30 33.73
CA LYS A 234 -28.03 -10.47 32.87
C LYS A 234 -26.61 -11.02 32.97
N VAL A 235 -26.51 -12.33 32.92
CA VAL A 235 -25.22 -13.03 32.92
C VAL A 235 -24.47 -12.76 31.61
N VAL A 236 -23.17 -12.55 31.72
CA VAL A 236 -22.25 -12.39 30.59
C VAL A 236 -21.12 -13.43 30.76
N PHE A 237 -20.92 -14.21 29.70
CA PHE A 237 -19.84 -15.20 29.65
C PHE A 237 -18.57 -14.55 29.15
N GLU A 238 -17.50 -14.63 29.93
CA GLU A 238 -16.16 -14.30 29.45
C GLU A 238 -15.49 -15.53 28.87
N ILE A 239 -15.16 -15.52 27.57
CA ILE A 239 -14.62 -16.65 26.83
C ILE A 239 -13.28 -16.28 26.22
N SER A 240 -12.24 -17.06 26.52
CA SER A 240 -10.95 -16.96 25.84
C SER A 240 -11.00 -17.61 24.46
N VAL A 241 -10.32 -16.99 23.52
CA VAL A 241 -10.22 -17.43 22.12
C VAL A 241 -8.75 -17.71 21.81
N GLU A 242 -8.44 -18.94 21.42
CA GLU A 242 -7.09 -19.38 21.08
C GLU A 242 -7.04 -20.05 19.69
N PRO A 243 -6.04 -19.77 18.83
CA PRO A 243 -5.90 -20.43 17.54
C PRO A 243 -5.59 -21.93 17.66
N LYS A 244 -6.40 -22.81 17.06
CA LYS A 244 -6.08 -24.24 16.90
C LYS A 244 -4.98 -24.46 15.83
N ARG A 245 -4.97 -23.59 14.80
CA ARG A 245 -4.07 -23.70 13.66
C ARG A 245 -3.00 -22.62 13.72
N LYS A 246 -1.87 -22.95 14.34
CA LYS A 246 -0.79 -21.99 14.63
C LYS A 246 -0.07 -21.42 13.39
N LEU A 247 -0.27 -22.00 12.19
CA LEU A 247 0.33 -21.56 10.94
C LEU A 247 -0.62 -20.74 10.04
N GLN A 248 -1.81 -20.43 10.53
CA GLN A 248 -2.79 -19.62 9.81
C GLN A 248 -3.01 -18.29 10.53
N PRO A 249 -3.26 -17.18 9.80
CA PRO A 249 -3.67 -15.93 10.41
C PRO A 249 -5.04 -16.13 11.08
N LEU A 250 -5.07 -16.01 12.39
CA LEU A 250 -6.24 -16.18 13.25
C LEU A 250 -6.16 -15.16 14.38
N PHE A 251 -7.25 -15.03 15.15
CA PHE A 251 -7.30 -14.15 16.33
C PHE A 251 -7.00 -14.91 17.62
N GLU A 252 -6.50 -14.20 18.61
CA GLU A 252 -6.40 -14.63 20.01
C GLU A 252 -6.85 -13.49 20.93
N GLY A 253 -7.41 -13.83 22.10
CA GLY A 253 -7.88 -12.86 23.09
C GLY A 253 -9.14 -13.29 23.80
N THR A 254 -10.04 -12.36 24.10
CA THR A 254 -11.23 -12.56 24.92
C THR A 254 -12.48 -12.02 24.24
N ILE A 255 -13.60 -12.67 24.41
CA ILE A 255 -14.92 -12.24 23.98
C ILE A 255 -15.93 -12.31 25.12
N PHE A 256 -16.89 -11.42 25.11
CA PHE A 256 -17.96 -11.34 26.09
C PHE A 256 -19.31 -11.63 25.41
N VAL A 257 -20.00 -12.65 25.86
CA VAL A 257 -21.25 -13.15 25.26
C VAL A 257 -22.39 -13.00 26.27
N LEU A 258 -23.45 -12.31 25.87
CA LEU A 258 -24.65 -12.16 26.67
C LEU A 258 -25.41 -13.49 26.73
N ASP A 259 -25.80 -13.93 27.91
CA ASP A 259 -26.70 -15.05 28.10
C ASP A 259 -28.10 -14.75 27.56
N GLU A 260 -28.96 -15.77 27.39
CA GLU A 260 -30.30 -15.70 26.77
C GLU A 260 -30.30 -15.29 25.29
N ASP A 261 -29.63 -14.18 24.94
CA ASP A 261 -29.53 -13.69 23.56
C ASP A 261 -28.45 -14.41 22.76
N PHE A 262 -27.45 -15.01 23.43
CA PHE A 262 -26.24 -15.58 22.81
C PHE A 262 -25.62 -14.64 21.77
N ALA A 263 -25.39 -13.39 22.20
CA ALA A 263 -24.87 -12.33 21.36
C ALA A 263 -23.56 -11.81 21.90
N LEU A 264 -22.62 -11.46 20.98
CA LEU A 264 -21.40 -10.75 21.36
C LEU A 264 -21.76 -9.36 21.89
N LEU A 265 -21.34 -9.05 23.10
CA LEU A 265 -21.37 -7.71 23.67
C LEU A 265 -20.08 -6.96 23.39
N SER A 266 -18.95 -7.67 23.52
CA SER A 266 -17.64 -7.07 23.30
C SER A 266 -16.65 -8.15 22.86
N VAL A 267 -15.64 -7.69 22.13
CA VAL A 267 -14.46 -8.50 21.77
C VAL A 267 -13.20 -7.69 22.07
N LYS A 268 -12.17 -8.36 22.60
CA LYS A 268 -10.80 -7.85 22.80
C LYS A 268 -9.88 -8.84 22.13
N LEU A 269 -9.51 -8.59 20.87
CA LEU A 269 -8.82 -9.56 20.05
C LEU A 269 -7.58 -8.94 19.39
N LYS A 270 -6.56 -9.74 19.21
CA LYS A 270 -5.39 -9.42 18.41
C LYS A 270 -5.12 -10.55 17.42
N PRO A 271 -4.56 -10.25 16.26
CA PRO A 271 -4.07 -11.27 15.34
C PRO A 271 -2.92 -12.06 15.98
N ASN A 272 -2.82 -13.33 15.63
CA ASN A 272 -1.70 -14.16 16.08
C ASN A 272 -0.41 -13.79 15.33
N ASN A 273 0.74 -14.26 15.83
CA ASN A 273 2.09 -13.94 15.29
C ASN A 273 2.37 -14.46 13.88
N VAL A 274 1.39 -15.00 13.17
CA VAL A 274 1.54 -15.43 11.77
C VAL A 274 1.35 -14.28 10.79
N ILE A 275 0.75 -13.18 11.24
CA ILE A 275 0.66 -11.95 10.46
C ILE A 275 2.03 -11.25 10.53
N VAL A 276 2.82 -11.46 9.50
CA VAL A 276 4.18 -10.93 9.36
C VAL A 276 4.27 -10.15 8.06
N PHE A 277 4.81 -8.96 8.14
CA PHE A 277 5.09 -8.12 6.98
C PHE A 277 6.53 -8.32 6.50
N PRO A 278 6.78 -8.12 5.20
CA PRO A 278 8.15 -8.16 4.71
C PRO A 278 8.94 -6.94 5.18
N PRO A 279 10.26 -7.02 5.11
CA PRO A 279 11.09 -5.84 5.23
C PRO A 279 10.60 -4.70 4.30
N PRO A 280 10.63 -3.44 4.77
CA PRO A 280 11.37 -2.99 5.94
C PRO A 280 10.64 -3.07 7.29
N VAL A 281 9.44 -3.67 7.38
CA VAL A 281 8.73 -3.85 8.65
C VAL A 281 9.44 -4.91 9.50
N GLN A 282 9.81 -4.55 10.72
CA GLN A 282 10.50 -5.41 11.67
C GLN A 282 9.57 -6.00 12.71
N ASP A 283 8.60 -5.21 13.17
CA ASP A 283 7.56 -5.65 14.08
C ASP A 283 6.23 -5.00 13.71
N PHE A 284 5.16 -5.72 14.00
CA PHE A 284 3.79 -5.29 13.75
C PHE A 284 2.88 -5.85 14.84
N ASN A 285 2.35 -4.97 15.67
CA ASN A 285 1.37 -5.27 16.68
C ASN A 285 0.05 -4.58 16.35
N LEU A 286 -1.06 -5.30 16.52
CA LEU A 286 -2.39 -4.78 16.27
C LEU A 286 -3.37 -5.39 17.27
N SER A 287 -4.17 -4.57 17.90
CA SER A 287 -5.24 -5.02 18.80
C SER A 287 -6.55 -4.31 18.48
N TYR A 288 -7.63 -5.04 18.69
CA TYR A 288 -8.98 -4.58 18.44
C TYR A 288 -9.82 -4.73 19.69
N GLU A 289 -10.54 -3.69 20.04
CA GLU A 289 -11.68 -3.74 20.94
C GLU A 289 -12.92 -3.29 20.16
N GLN A 290 -13.98 -4.10 20.16
CA GLN A 290 -15.24 -3.74 19.52
C GLN A 290 -16.40 -4.10 20.42
N GLN A 291 -17.33 -3.17 20.57
CA GLN A 291 -18.55 -3.37 21.36
C GLN A 291 -19.77 -3.32 20.44
N PHE A 292 -20.77 -4.12 20.81
CA PHE A 292 -22.00 -4.28 20.04
C PHE A 292 -23.22 -3.92 20.87
N SER A 293 -24.26 -3.46 20.20
CA SER A 293 -25.56 -3.18 20.82
C SER A 293 -26.68 -3.71 19.94
N ASN A 294 -27.81 -3.99 20.56
CA ASN A 294 -29.02 -4.45 19.88
C ASN A 294 -29.80 -3.29 19.26
N PHE A 295 -30.11 -3.41 17.98
CA PHE A 295 -30.91 -2.43 17.24
C PHE A 295 -32.14 -3.10 16.62
N GLY A 296 -33.31 -2.53 16.85
CA GLY A 296 -34.57 -3.04 16.33
C GLY A 296 -35.00 -4.39 16.89
N GLY A 297 -34.47 -4.81 18.06
CA GLY A 297 -34.80 -6.05 18.74
C GLY A 297 -34.02 -7.27 18.25
N ASP A 298 -33.59 -7.32 16.98
CA ASP A 298 -32.99 -8.50 16.35
C ASP A 298 -31.52 -8.34 15.94
N PHE A 299 -31.03 -7.09 15.69
CA PHE A 299 -29.77 -6.85 15.03
C PHE A 299 -28.68 -6.39 16.00
N TRP A 300 -27.56 -7.12 16.06
CA TRP A 300 -26.41 -6.76 16.88
C TRP A 300 -25.34 -6.08 15.98
N LEU A 301 -25.18 -4.77 16.17
CA LEU A 301 -24.33 -3.93 15.32
C LEU A 301 -23.24 -3.24 16.15
N PRO A 302 -22.06 -2.96 15.58
CA PRO A 302 -20.96 -2.31 16.30
C PRO A 302 -21.34 -0.89 16.70
N VAL A 303 -21.02 -0.48 17.93
CA VAL A 303 -21.26 0.88 18.44
C VAL A 303 -19.96 1.57 18.83
N ASP A 304 -18.95 0.83 19.25
CA ASP A 304 -17.60 1.32 19.55
C ASP A 304 -16.58 0.40 18.93
N VAL A 305 -15.56 0.97 18.31
CA VAL A 305 -14.42 0.25 17.76
C VAL A 305 -13.15 0.99 18.12
N ARG A 306 -12.23 0.32 18.78
CA ARG A 306 -10.90 0.82 19.13
C ARG A 306 -9.85 -0.04 18.49
N ILE A 307 -8.84 0.59 17.94
CA ILE A 307 -7.70 -0.09 17.32
C ILE A 307 -6.44 0.54 17.84
N ASP A 308 -5.56 -0.28 18.39
CA ASP A 308 -4.19 0.10 18.69
C ASP A 308 -3.23 -0.67 17.81
N GLY A 309 -2.34 0.06 17.18
CA GLY A 309 -1.34 -0.49 16.28
C GLY A 309 0.03 0.07 16.53
N LEU A 310 1.05 -0.77 16.39
CA LEU A 310 2.46 -0.39 16.42
C LEU A 310 3.17 -1.04 15.25
N VAL A 311 3.88 -0.25 14.47
CA VAL A 311 4.70 -0.72 13.34
C VAL A 311 6.13 -0.26 13.54
N GLU A 312 7.07 -1.20 13.60
CA GLU A 312 8.49 -0.90 13.61
C GLU A 312 9.07 -1.10 12.22
N VAL A 313 9.77 -0.09 11.73
CA VAL A 313 10.39 -0.10 10.39
C VAL A 313 11.89 0.04 10.54
N GLY A 314 12.65 -0.80 9.83
CA GLY A 314 14.10 -0.72 9.87
C GLY A 314 14.76 -1.41 8.69
N ILE A 315 15.83 -0.78 8.21
CA ILE A 315 16.73 -1.32 7.18
C ILE A 315 18.13 -1.36 7.81
N VAL A 316 18.99 -2.26 7.35
CA VAL A 316 20.37 -2.32 7.84
C VAL A 316 21.02 -0.94 7.80
N GLY A 317 21.43 -0.43 8.98
CA GLY A 317 22.04 0.89 9.11
C GLY A 317 21.09 2.09 9.20
N LEU A 318 19.77 1.87 9.13
CA LEU A 318 18.73 2.89 9.31
C LEU A 318 17.65 2.36 10.26
N ARG A 319 17.38 3.11 11.32
CA ARG A 319 16.27 2.84 12.22
C ARG A 319 15.28 4.00 12.18
N PHE A 320 14.04 3.70 11.92
CA PHE A 320 12.94 4.65 11.99
C PHE A 320 12.34 4.62 13.40
N PRO A 321 11.84 5.74 13.91
CA PRO A 321 11.02 5.74 15.12
C PRO A 321 9.80 4.82 14.90
N PRO A 322 9.32 4.13 15.97
CA PRO A 322 8.11 3.32 15.88
C PRO A 322 6.91 4.17 15.42
N ILE A 323 6.07 3.61 14.56
CA ILE A 323 4.84 4.26 14.11
C ILE A 323 3.69 3.63 14.87
N GLY A 324 3.24 4.32 15.92
CA GLY A 324 2.05 3.95 16.65
C GLY A 324 0.82 4.62 16.04
N PHE A 325 -0.30 3.92 16.01
CA PHE A 325 -1.59 4.54 15.73
C PHE A 325 -2.65 4.04 16.72
N HIS A 326 -3.51 4.95 17.10
CA HIS A 326 -4.66 4.65 17.93
C HIS A 326 -5.90 5.26 17.27
N GLN A 327 -6.95 4.45 17.09
CA GLN A 327 -8.21 4.92 16.52
C GLN A 327 -9.36 4.56 17.43
N VAL A 328 -10.22 5.54 17.70
CA VAL A 328 -11.50 5.39 18.39
C VAL A 328 -12.60 5.77 17.42
N SER A 329 -13.57 4.88 17.21
CA SER A 329 -14.68 5.09 16.31
C SER A 329 -15.99 4.74 17.00
N LYS A 330 -16.94 5.64 16.92
CA LYS A 330 -18.28 5.50 17.49
C LYS A 330 -19.30 5.49 16.36
N MET A 331 -20.24 4.57 16.40
CA MET A 331 -21.35 4.50 15.45
C MET A 331 -22.70 4.50 16.18
N ASN A 332 -23.60 5.30 15.71
CA ASN A 332 -24.94 5.46 16.29
C ASN A 332 -26.00 5.75 15.22
N ASN A 333 -27.25 5.99 15.68
CA ASN A 333 -28.39 6.34 14.82
C ASN A 333 -28.61 5.35 13.67
N TYR A 334 -28.45 4.06 13.97
CA TYR A 334 -28.66 3.00 12.98
C TYR A 334 -30.09 2.98 12.46
N GLN A 335 -30.22 2.92 11.15
CA GLN A 335 -31.44 2.65 10.42
C GLN A 335 -31.23 1.38 9.60
N VAL A 336 -31.92 0.31 9.94
CA VAL A 336 -31.73 -1.02 9.33
C VAL A 336 -32.77 -1.28 8.25
N ASN A 337 -32.38 -2.02 7.21
CA ASN A 337 -33.20 -2.40 6.07
C ASN A 337 -33.87 -1.21 5.36
N VAL A 338 -33.12 -0.12 5.20
CA VAL A 338 -33.53 1.09 4.48
C VAL A 338 -33.09 1.03 3.02
N ASP A 339 -33.84 1.71 2.17
CA ASP A 339 -33.45 1.87 0.75
C ASP A 339 -32.25 2.79 0.62
N LEU A 340 -31.19 2.31 -0.03
CA LEU A 340 -29.97 3.06 -0.28
C LEU A 340 -29.91 3.52 -1.74
N PRO A 341 -29.67 4.82 -2.01
CA PRO A 341 -29.65 5.34 -3.36
C PRO A 341 -28.47 4.78 -4.17
N ASP A 342 -28.72 4.46 -5.43
CA ASP A 342 -27.71 3.89 -6.33
C ASP A 342 -26.52 4.83 -6.58
N SER A 343 -26.75 6.14 -6.43
CA SER A 343 -25.70 7.17 -6.56
C SER A 343 -24.51 6.95 -5.62
N LEU A 344 -24.71 6.33 -4.45
CA LEU A 344 -23.65 5.98 -3.50
C LEU A 344 -22.66 4.95 -4.08
N TYR A 345 -23.09 4.14 -5.05
CA TYR A 345 -22.34 3.02 -5.59
C TYR A 345 -21.81 3.27 -7.00
N THR A 346 -21.95 4.47 -7.52
CA THR A 346 -21.44 4.85 -8.85
C THR A 346 -19.94 5.14 -8.87
N GLN A 347 -19.35 5.46 -7.70
CA GLN A 347 -17.91 5.71 -7.56
C GLN A 347 -17.18 4.45 -7.09
N TRP A 348 -15.95 4.27 -7.59
CA TRP A 348 -15.09 3.13 -7.23
C TRP A 348 -14.49 3.22 -5.81
N THR A 349 -14.52 4.40 -5.21
CA THR A 349 -13.97 4.64 -3.87
C THR A 349 -15.00 4.29 -2.81
N TRP A 350 -14.58 3.55 -1.79
CA TRP A 350 -15.45 3.22 -0.64
C TRP A 350 -15.83 4.45 0.16
N ILE A 351 -15.00 5.48 0.11
CA ILE A 351 -15.14 6.73 0.83
C ILE A 351 -15.25 7.87 -0.18
N SER A 352 -16.30 8.67 -0.03
CA SER A 352 -16.50 9.91 -0.79
C SER A 352 -16.55 11.09 0.15
N VAL A 353 -16.16 12.26 -0.35
CA VAL A 353 -16.21 13.51 0.41
C VAL A 353 -17.35 14.35 -0.12
N ASP A 354 -18.24 14.80 0.76
CA ASP A 354 -19.29 15.71 0.37
C ASP A 354 -18.69 17.08 0.05
N SER A 355 -18.71 17.45 -1.23
CA SER A 355 -18.10 18.68 -1.76
C SER A 355 -18.70 19.96 -1.18
N THR A 356 -19.90 19.90 -0.59
CA THR A 356 -20.58 21.05 0.05
C THR A 356 -20.05 21.33 1.45
N THR A 357 -19.32 20.39 2.05
CA THR A 357 -18.79 20.46 3.42
C THR A 357 -17.30 20.75 3.49
N ILE A 358 -16.57 20.56 2.39
CA ILE A 358 -15.13 20.88 2.33
C ILE A 358 -14.96 22.41 2.41
N GLY A 359 -14.27 22.88 3.44
CA GLY A 359 -13.94 24.31 3.61
C GLY A 359 -14.85 25.08 4.56
N LYS A 360 -15.83 24.43 5.18
CA LYS A 360 -16.54 25.03 6.33
C LYS A 360 -15.69 24.86 7.57
N SER A 361 -15.54 25.97 8.31
CA SER A 361 -14.62 26.08 9.46
C SER A 361 -14.91 25.06 10.57
N ASP A 362 -13.88 24.79 11.40
CA ASP A 362 -13.91 23.92 12.59
C ASP A 362 -15.07 24.18 13.57
N SER A 363 -15.70 25.37 13.51
CA SER A 363 -16.86 25.72 14.34
C SER A 363 -18.10 24.85 14.06
N LEU A 364 -18.26 24.29 12.85
CA LEU A 364 -19.36 23.39 12.50
C LEU A 364 -19.14 21.95 13.01
N PHE A 365 -17.90 21.57 13.24
CA PHE A 365 -17.57 20.25 13.80
C PHE A 365 -18.13 20.09 15.22
N GLN A 366 -18.14 21.15 16.00
CA GLN A 366 -18.59 21.16 17.41
C GLN A 366 -20.12 21.14 17.59
N THR A 367 -20.92 21.49 16.59
CA THR A 367 -22.35 21.70 16.74
C THR A 367 -23.24 20.57 16.25
N SER A 368 -22.73 19.64 15.44
CA SER A 368 -23.58 18.63 14.77
C SER A 368 -23.54 17.23 15.38
N ILE A 369 -22.51 16.89 16.15
CA ILE A 369 -22.29 15.54 16.66
C ILE A 369 -21.68 15.60 18.05
N ASP A 370 -21.99 14.58 18.88
CA ASP A 370 -21.33 14.33 20.16
C ASP A 370 -19.99 13.62 19.93
N PRO A 371 -18.87 14.35 19.79
CA PRO A 371 -17.56 13.71 19.70
C PRO A 371 -17.22 13.08 21.04
N VAL A 372 -16.46 11.99 21.02
CA VAL A 372 -15.78 11.52 22.23
C VAL A 372 -14.86 12.64 22.72
N PRO A 373 -14.91 13.01 24.01
CA PRO A 373 -14.06 14.10 24.55
C PRO A 373 -12.59 13.87 24.21
N LEU A 374 -11.85 14.94 23.95
CA LEU A 374 -10.40 14.86 23.80
C LEU A 374 -9.78 14.53 25.15
N SER A 375 -8.79 13.65 25.16
CA SER A 375 -7.92 13.50 26.32
C SER A 375 -7.01 14.72 26.47
N SER A 376 -6.47 14.93 27.67
CA SER A 376 -5.54 16.02 27.95
C SER A 376 -4.34 16.07 26.99
N LYS A 377 -3.81 14.89 26.61
CA LYS A 377 -2.71 14.77 25.65
C LYS A 377 -3.11 15.18 24.23
N GLU A 378 -4.33 14.85 23.81
CA GLU A 378 -4.85 15.22 22.50
C GLU A 378 -5.13 16.73 22.40
N GLU A 379 -5.64 17.33 23.47
CA GLU A 379 -5.79 18.79 23.53
C GLU A 379 -4.46 19.52 23.43
N GLU A 380 -3.42 19.00 24.11
CA GLU A 380 -2.08 19.54 24.01
C GLU A 380 -1.52 19.40 22.58
N ALA A 381 -1.75 18.27 21.91
CA ALA A 381 -1.35 18.04 20.53
C ALA A 381 -1.99 19.06 19.57
N TYR A 382 -3.29 19.35 19.72
CA TYR A 382 -3.94 20.40 18.92
C TYR A 382 -3.41 21.80 19.15
N LYS A 383 -2.88 22.08 20.33
CA LYS A 383 -2.29 23.40 20.68
C LYS A 383 -0.82 23.53 20.25
N SER A 384 -0.06 22.43 20.30
CA SER A 384 1.40 22.45 20.13
C SER A 384 1.87 22.09 18.72
N LEU A 385 1.10 21.29 17.96
CA LEU A 385 1.48 20.84 16.62
C LEU A 385 1.10 21.89 15.58
N ASP A 386 2.07 22.68 15.17
CA ASP A 386 1.95 23.68 14.10
C ASP A 386 2.39 23.08 12.74
N SER A 387 2.29 23.88 11.69
CA SER A 387 2.64 23.46 10.32
C SER A 387 4.13 23.12 10.13
N THR A 388 5.00 23.43 11.09
CA THR A 388 6.45 23.17 11.05
C THR A 388 6.80 21.80 11.63
N ALA A 389 5.92 21.21 12.45
CA ALA A 389 6.06 19.89 13.07
C ALA A 389 5.66 18.77 12.09
N THR A 390 6.26 18.70 10.92
CA THR A 390 5.87 17.78 9.85
C THR A 390 6.03 16.30 10.27
N LEU A 391 5.19 15.42 9.70
CA LEU A 391 5.29 13.96 9.91
C LEU A 391 6.67 13.42 9.51
N GLU A 392 7.28 14.00 8.49
CA GLU A 392 8.62 13.66 8.02
C GLU A 392 9.69 13.90 9.10
N LYS A 393 9.63 15.05 9.79
CA LYS A 393 10.53 15.33 10.93
C LYS A 393 10.30 14.37 12.10
N ALA A 394 9.04 14.05 12.40
CA ALA A 394 8.67 13.18 13.50
C ALA A 394 9.14 11.72 13.31
N PHE A 395 9.18 11.23 12.07
CA PHE A 395 9.60 9.87 11.72
C PHE A 395 10.96 9.80 11.02
N ARG A 396 11.80 10.82 11.19
CA ARG A 396 13.13 10.87 10.60
C ARG A 396 14.00 9.70 11.08
N PRO A 397 14.59 8.91 10.16
CA PRO A 397 15.41 7.77 10.54
C PRO A 397 16.72 8.19 11.24
N LYS A 398 17.24 7.30 12.09
CA LYS A 398 18.54 7.41 12.75
C LYS A 398 19.44 6.27 12.31
N GLY A 399 20.77 6.48 12.24
CA GLY A 399 21.73 5.41 11.95
C GLY A 399 22.93 5.85 11.11
N PHE A 400 23.83 4.90 10.83
CA PHE A 400 25.10 5.16 10.14
C PHE A 400 24.88 5.72 8.70
N PHE A 401 23.89 5.19 7.99
CA PHE A 401 23.60 5.60 6.61
C PHE A 401 22.84 6.93 6.51
N THR A 402 22.38 7.51 7.60
CA THR A 402 21.75 8.84 7.56
C THR A 402 22.71 9.93 7.05
N ARG A 403 24.03 9.71 7.19
CA ARG A 403 25.06 10.61 6.66
C ARG A 403 25.16 10.63 5.13
N PHE A 404 24.63 9.59 4.46
CA PHE A 404 24.62 9.47 3.00
C PHE A 404 23.25 9.79 2.40
N LEU A 405 22.25 9.96 3.25
CA LEU A 405 20.96 10.52 2.89
C LEU A 405 21.08 12.01 3.16
N ASP A 406 20.94 12.80 2.09
CA ASP A 406 20.94 14.27 2.17
C ASP A 406 19.64 14.70 2.89
N LEU A 407 19.71 14.70 4.21
CA LEU A 407 18.63 15.06 5.12
C LEU A 407 18.92 16.45 5.72
N ASP A 408 19.59 17.32 4.96
CA ASP A 408 20.00 18.62 5.44
C ASP A 408 18.81 19.48 5.88
N ASP A 409 18.94 19.98 7.12
CA ASP A 409 18.08 20.97 7.74
C ASP A 409 18.32 22.36 7.12
N ASP A 410 17.93 22.57 5.89
CA ASP A 410 17.73 23.94 5.43
C ASP A 410 16.36 24.41 5.94
N ASP A 411 16.38 25.08 7.07
CA ASP A 411 15.23 25.71 7.75
C ASP A 411 14.54 26.79 6.90
N ASN A 412 14.72 26.80 5.57
CA ASN A 412 14.22 27.91 4.75
C ASN A 412 13.51 27.54 3.44
N ASP A 413 13.35 26.24 3.07
CA ASP A 413 12.50 25.90 1.92
C ASP A 413 11.87 24.52 2.12
N GLY A 414 10.56 24.47 2.34
CA GLY A 414 9.76 23.26 2.50
C GLY A 414 9.78 22.36 1.27
N ASN A 415 10.84 21.60 1.07
CA ASN A 415 10.89 20.56 0.06
C ASN A 415 12.07 19.60 0.24
N SER A 416 12.01 18.74 1.25
CA SER A 416 12.94 17.61 1.35
C SER A 416 12.15 16.30 1.37
N GLY A 417 11.90 15.76 0.19
CA GLY A 417 11.47 14.38 0.03
C GLY A 417 12.69 13.48 -0.12
N VAL A 418 12.79 12.43 0.66
CA VAL A 418 13.77 11.36 0.49
C VAL A 418 13.57 10.73 -0.89
N THR A 419 14.35 11.14 -1.87
CA THR A 419 14.43 10.48 -3.16
C THR A 419 15.54 9.45 -3.12
N VAL A 420 15.19 8.20 -2.82
CA VAL A 420 15.98 7.08 -3.33
C VAL A 420 15.76 7.10 -4.83
N SER A 421 16.73 7.63 -5.58
CA SER A 421 16.68 7.66 -7.03
C SER A 421 16.91 6.24 -7.56
N SER A 422 15.85 5.42 -7.60
CA SER A 422 15.77 4.35 -8.57
C SER A 422 15.38 5.01 -9.91
N SER A 423 16.09 4.70 -10.95
CA SER A 423 15.83 5.16 -12.32
C SER A 423 14.53 4.56 -12.85
N GLY A 424 13.42 5.11 -12.43
CA GLY A 424 12.08 4.84 -12.92
C GLY A 424 11.27 6.09 -12.65
N GLY A 425 10.80 6.75 -13.71
CA GLY A 425 10.20 8.08 -13.74
C GLY A 425 9.20 8.41 -12.64
N GLY A 426 9.67 8.73 -11.46
CA GLY A 426 8.91 9.33 -10.38
C GLY A 426 8.89 10.84 -10.58
N SER A 427 7.73 11.38 -10.89
CA SER A 427 7.50 12.80 -11.03
C SER A 427 7.71 13.50 -9.69
N ARG A 428 8.71 14.37 -9.59
CA ARG A 428 8.78 15.37 -8.52
C ARG A 428 7.48 16.18 -8.52
N GLN A 429 6.73 16.09 -7.45
CA GLN A 429 5.63 17.00 -7.18
C GLN A 429 6.23 18.37 -6.81
N SER A 430 6.15 19.36 -7.69
CA SER A 430 6.44 20.74 -7.31
C SER A 430 5.32 21.21 -6.39
N ASN A 431 5.61 21.33 -5.10
CA ASN A 431 4.71 22.01 -4.17
C ASN A 431 4.68 23.49 -4.50
N TYR A 432 3.49 24.03 -4.68
CA TYR A 432 3.25 25.47 -4.69
C TYR A 432 3.57 26.00 -3.29
N SER A 433 4.62 26.81 -3.15
CA SER A 433 4.78 27.61 -1.94
C SER A 433 3.72 28.71 -1.92
N SER A 434 3.04 28.84 -0.80
CA SER A 434 1.95 29.82 -0.57
C SER A 434 2.44 31.25 -0.38
N ASP A 435 3.70 31.54 -0.66
CA ASP A 435 4.24 32.91 -0.57
C ASP A 435 4.21 33.55 -1.94
N GLY A 436 3.39 34.60 -2.07
CA GLY A 436 3.07 35.34 -3.30
C GLY A 436 4.23 36.11 -3.97
N LYS A 437 5.49 35.68 -3.81
CA LYS A 437 6.63 36.23 -4.53
C LYS A 437 6.86 35.44 -5.82
N LYS A 438 6.65 36.07 -6.97
CA LYS A 438 7.01 35.54 -8.28
C LYS A 438 8.51 35.22 -8.30
N GLN A 439 8.88 33.96 -8.19
CA GLN A 439 10.26 33.53 -8.45
C GLN A 439 10.67 33.89 -9.88
N SER A 440 11.91 34.33 -10.07
CA SER A 440 12.42 34.66 -11.40
C SER A 440 12.42 33.41 -12.29
N THR A 441 12.16 33.61 -13.58
CA THR A 441 12.12 32.53 -14.58
C THR A 441 13.43 31.72 -14.61
N VAL A 442 14.55 32.38 -14.35
CA VAL A 442 15.89 31.76 -14.30
C VAL A 442 16.03 30.82 -13.09
N ARG A 443 15.60 31.24 -11.89
CA ARG A 443 15.68 30.39 -10.69
C ARG A 443 14.82 29.13 -10.82
N ARG A 444 13.64 29.25 -11.45
CA ARG A 444 12.79 28.10 -11.78
C ARG A 444 13.43 27.17 -12.82
N PHE A 445 14.10 27.69 -13.81
CA PHE A 445 14.81 26.88 -14.81
C PHE A 445 15.94 26.08 -14.16
N VAL A 446 16.72 26.71 -13.28
CA VAL A 446 17.85 26.06 -12.59
C VAL A 446 17.36 24.97 -11.62
N SER A 447 16.24 25.18 -10.91
CA SER A 447 15.66 24.16 -10.02
C SER A 447 15.15 22.92 -10.74
N ASP A 448 14.82 23.01 -12.03
CA ASP A 448 14.34 21.90 -12.85
C ASP A 448 15.49 21.12 -13.54
N LEU A 449 16.75 21.54 -13.34
CA LEU A 449 17.95 20.87 -13.86
C LEU A 449 18.37 19.75 -12.90
N SER A 450 18.59 18.57 -13.46
CA SER A 450 19.09 17.39 -12.74
C SER A 450 20.40 16.93 -13.38
N PRO A 451 21.48 16.71 -12.60
CA PRO A 451 22.69 16.13 -13.14
C PRO A 451 22.42 14.68 -13.56
N THR A 452 23.04 14.26 -14.65
CA THR A 452 23.00 12.87 -15.12
C THR A 452 24.43 12.35 -15.27
N GLY A 453 24.63 11.09 -14.91
CA GLY A 453 25.91 10.43 -15.05
C GLY A 453 25.74 8.95 -15.32
N ARG A 454 26.59 8.40 -16.18
CA ARG A 454 26.70 6.96 -16.38
C ARG A 454 28.15 6.60 -16.68
N PHE A 455 28.54 5.39 -16.31
CA PHE A 455 29.81 4.79 -16.68
C PHE A 455 29.53 3.51 -17.45
N ASN A 456 30.21 3.33 -18.57
CA ASN A 456 30.28 2.08 -19.31
C ASN A 456 31.57 2.00 -20.11
N ARG A 457 31.86 0.87 -20.72
CA ARG A 457 33.15 0.64 -21.41
C ARG A 457 33.37 1.51 -22.65
N VAL A 458 32.34 2.09 -23.25
CA VAL A 458 32.47 2.94 -24.46
C VAL A 458 32.37 4.42 -24.14
N ASP A 459 31.49 4.83 -23.26
CA ASP A 459 31.39 6.23 -22.80
C ASP A 459 32.55 6.61 -21.87
N VAL A 460 33.13 5.66 -21.13
CA VAL A 460 33.92 5.85 -19.91
C VAL A 460 33.08 6.56 -18.88
N PHE A 461 33.06 7.86 -18.88
CA PHE A 461 32.09 8.69 -18.18
C PHE A 461 31.24 9.44 -19.19
N ASN A 462 29.95 9.44 -18.99
CA ASN A 462 29.05 10.38 -19.63
C ASN A 462 28.45 11.25 -18.53
N ILE A 463 28.77 12.54 -18.57
CA ILE A 463 28.31 13.52 -17.59
C ILE A 463 27.42 14.52 -18.31
N GLY A 464 26.26 14.80 -17.73
CA GLY A 464 25.29 15.66 -18.39
C GLY A 464 24.29 16.30 -17.47
N LEU A 465 23.34 16.99 -18.08
CA LEU A 465 22.22 17.64 -17.42
C LEU A 465 20.92 17.23 -18.10
N LYS A 466 19.90 17.02 -17.29
CA LYS A 466 18.52 16.79 -17.74
C LYS A 466 17.64 17.90 -17.20
N HIS A 467 16.77 18.46 -18.04
CA HIS A 467 15.72 19.39 -17.66
C HIS A 467 14.38 18.76 -17.97
N GLU A 468 13.47 18.70 -16.99
CA GLU A 468 12.12 18.15 -17.16
C GLU A 468 11.11 19.13 -16.58
N ARG A 469 10.11 19.54 -17.38
CA ARG A 469 9.08 20.46 -16.93
C ARG A 469 7.71 20.12 -17.48
N ARG A 470 6.67 20.40 -16.68
CA ARG A 470 5.26 20.21 -17.03
C ARG A 470 4.54 21.56 -17.07
N TYR A 471 3.74 21.73 -18.13
CA TYR A 471 3.02 22.96 -18.43
C TYR A 471 1.52 22.67 -18.58
N PHE A 472 0.69 23.73 -18.48
CA PHE A 472 -0.75 23.69 -18.75
C PHE A 472 -1.50 22.60 -17.96
N ASP A 473 -1.46 22.69 -16.64
CA ASP A 473 -2.06 21.69 -15.74
C ASP A 473 -1.54 20.27 -16.02
N ARG A 474 -0.24 20.16 -16.31
CA ARG A 474 0.45 18.87 -16.62
C ARG A 474 0.00 18.22 -17.93
N ARG A 475 -0.57 18.98 -18.85
CA ARG A 475 -0.96 18.47 -20.18
C ARG A 475 0.17 18.45 -21.19
N LEU A 476 1.20 19.25 -21.02
CA LEU A 476 2.41 19.25 -21.85
C LEU A 476 3.62 19.00 -20.94
N GLN A 477 4.44 18.03 -21.30
CA GLN A 477 5.71 17.75 -20.63
C GLN A 477 6.84 17.91 -21.64
N SER A 478 7.85 18.70 -21.30
CA SER A 478 9.11 18.79 -22.04
C SER A 478 10.23 18.12 -21.26
N GLU A 479 11.08 17.42 -21.96
CA GLU A 479 12.30 16.80 -21.45
C GLU A 479 13.44 17.16 -22.40
N PHE A 480 14.54 17.68 -21.85
CA PHE A 480 15.78 17.97 -22.58
C PHE A 480 16.92 17.32 -21.84
N LYS A 481 17.83 16.72 -22.56
CA LYS A 481 19.06 16.17 -21.99
C LYS A 481 20.25 16.56 -22.85
N VAL A 482 21.37 16.78 -22.21
CA VAL A 482 22.67 16.98 -22.86
C VAL A 482 23.73 16.33 -21.99
N GLY A 483 24.69 15.67 -22.62
CA GLY A 483 25.78 15.02 -21.91
C GLY A 483 27.01 14.93 -22.84
N TYR A 484 28.15 14.61 -22.26
CA TYR A 484 29.40 14.41 -23.00
C TYR A 484 30.00 13.07 -22.62
N SER A 485 30.30 12.25 -23.62
CA SER A 485 30.94 10.95 -23.49
C SER A 485 32.45 11.11 -23.66
N PHE A 486 33.20 10.90 -22.56
CA PHE A 486 34.66 11.09 -22.53
C PHE A 486 35.43 9.96 -23.25
N GLY A 487 34.78 8.82 -23.52
CA GLY A 487 35.41 7.68 -24.14
C GLY A 487 35.64 7.88 -25.65
N TYR A 488 34.62 8.24 -26.39
CA TYR A 488 34.70 8.48 -27.83
C TYR A 488 34.50 9.96 -28.21
N GLU A 489 34.62 10.84 -27.22
CA GLU A 489 34.73 12.32 -27.36
C GLU A 489 33.57 13.00 -28.10
N GLU A 490 32.32 12.52 -27.91
CA GLU A 490 31.14 13.08 -28.52
C GLU A 490 30.11 13.58 -27.52
N ALA A 491 29.36 14.62 -27.94
CA ALA A 491 28.18 15.06 -27.20
C ALA A 491 26.97 14.20 -27.49
N GLY A 492 26.25 13.82 -26.40
CA GLY A 492 24.92 13.24 -26.44
C GLY A 492 23.88 14.30 -26.17
N TYR A 493 22.78 14.33 -26.90
CA TYR A 493 21.66 15.24 -26.64
C TYR A 493 20.33 14.62 -27.02
N GLY A 494 19.27 15.12 -26.38
CA GLY A 494 17.91 14.66 -26.67
C GLY A 494 16.85 15.66 -26.23
N ALA A 495 15.74 15.64 -26.91
CA ALA A 495 14.57 16.44 -26.62
C ALA A 495 13.31 15.57 -26.78
N LYS A 496 12.36 15.67 -25.86
CA LYS A 496 11.08 14.99 -25.95
C LYS A 496 9.94 15.89 -25.47
N LEU A 497 8.88 15.95 -26.25
CA LEU A 497 7.64 16.61 -25.90
C LEU A 497 6.54 15.58 -25.83
N SER A 498 5.75 15.61 -24.76
CA SER A 498 4.59 14.73 -24.56
C SER A 498 3.35 15.56 -24.24
N TRP A 499 2.27 15.33 -24.97
CA TRP A 499 1.03 16.10 -24.86
C TRP A 499 -0.18 15.21 -24.59
N TRP A 500 -0.94 15.56 -23.54
CA TRP A 500 -2.20 14.93 -23.14
C TRP A 500 -3.38 15.82 -23.51
N PRO A 501 -4.09 15.60 -24.62
CA PRO A 501 -5.13 16.49 -25.09
C PRO A 501 -6.37 16.55 -24.19
N LEU A 502 -6.68 15.45 -23.49
CA LEU A 502 -7.88 15.34 -22.66
C LEU A 502 -7.63 15.85 -21.23
N LYS A 503 -8.34 16.90 -20.82
CA LYS A 503 -8.15 17.59 -19.54
C LYS A 503 -8.48 16.72 -18.32
N LYS A 504 -9.52 15.89 -18.37
CA LYS A 504 -10.00 15.08 -17.24
C LYS A 504 -9.47 13.65 -17.23
N THR A 505 -9.08 13.12 -18.37
CA THR A 505 -8.63 11.72 -18.48
C THR A 505 -7.32 11.68 -19.26
N ARG A 506 -6.25 11.18 -18.65
CA ARG A 506 -4.96 11.02 -19.33
C ARG A 506 -4.92 9.76 -20.22
N ARG A 507 -6.01 9.49 -20.95
CA ARG A 507 -6.15 8.27 -21.73
C ARG A 507 -5.31 8.28 -23.00
N PHE A 508 -5.09 9.46 -23.61
CA PHE A 508 -4.29 9.65 -24.80
C PHE A 508 -3.06 10.49 -24.51
N VAL A 509 -1.92 10.11 -25.05
CA VAL A 509 -0.71 10.91 -25.10
C VAL A 509 -0.12 10.86 -26.51
N PHE A 510 0.30 12.01 -27.01
CA PHE A 510 1.12 12.16 -28.20
C PHE A 510 2.51 12.58 -27.78
N SER A 511 3.54 12.04 -28.40
CA SER A 511 4.92 12.37 -28.11
C SER A 511 5.72 12.54 -29.40
N VAL A 512 6.63 13.49 -29.38
CA VAL A 512 7.68 13.66 -30.38
C VAL A 512 9.01 13.76 -29.64
N GLY A 513 10.00 13.04 -30.10
CA GLY A 513 11.33 13.03 -29.52
C GLY A 513 12.41 12.99 -30.57
N TYR A 514 13.56 13.57 -30.25
CA TYR A 514 14.80 13.43 -30.98
C TYR A 514 15.89 13.01 -29.99
N ASN A 515 16.77 12.12 -30.36
CA ASN A 515 17.85 11.65 -29.53
C ASN A 515 19.11 11.39 -30.38
N ALA A 516 20.25 11.82 -29.91
CA ALA A 516 21.56 11.49 -30.44
C ALA A 516 22.47 11.13 -29.27
N ASP A 517 22.62 9.82 -28.99
CA ASP A 517 23.31 9.35 -27.79
C ASP A 517 23.77 7.88 -27.96
N THR A 518 24.62 7.39 -27.06
CA THR A 518 24.93 5.98 -26.92
C THR A 518 23.69 5.18 -26.50
N ARG A 519 23.39 4.11 -27.23
CA ARG A 519 22.32 3.17 -26.93
C ARG A 519 22.87 1.76 -26.76
N SER A 520 22.32 0.98 -25.85
CA SER A 520 22.60 -0.44 -25.76
C SER A 520 21.88 -1.22 -26.86
N SER A 521 22.51 -2.22 -27.45
CA SER A 521 21.90 -3.06 -28.48
C SER A 521 20.77 -3.95 -27.95
N TYR A 522 20.63 -4.05 -26.63
CA TYR A 522 19.52 -4.72 -25.99
C TYR A 522 19.15 -4.05 -24.67
N ASP A 523 17.88 -4.03 -24.40
CA ASP A 523 17.32 -3.56 -23.12
C ASP A 523 16.85 -4.79 -22.34
N SER A 524 17.60 -5.18 -21.30
CA SER A 524 17.24 -6.36 -20.51
C SER A 524 15.98 -6.12 -19.66
N GLY A 525 15.65 -4.87 -19.38
CA GLY A 525 14.59 -4.51 -18.42
C GLY A 525 14.83 -5.02 -16.99
N LEU A 526 15.90 -5.81 -16.76
CA LEU A 526 16.25 -6.40 -15.47
C LEU A 526 17.34 -5.60 -14.74
N TYR A 527 18.24 -4.96 -15.49
CA TYR A 527 19.35 -4.20 -14.93
C TYR A 527 19.16 -2.71 -15.21
N GLY A 528 18.99 -1.92 -14.16
CA GLY A 528 18.91 -0.47 -14.26
C GLY A 528 20.26 0.18 -14.56
N ILE A 529 20.24 1.41 -15.09
CA ILE A 529 21.44 2.20 -15.44
C ILE A 529 22.44 2.28 -14.29
N THR A 530 21.99 2.38 -13.06
CA THR A 530 22.87 2.47 -11.87
C THR A 530 23.71 1.21 -11.71
N ILE A 531 23.11 0.01 -11.75
CA ILE A 531 23.83 -1.25 -11.65
C ILE A 531 24.75 -1.43 -12.87
N ALA A 532 24.22 -1.11 -14.05
CA ALA A 532 24.98 -1.17 -15.31
C ALA A 532 26.18 -0.22 -15.33
N SER A 533 26.20 0.86 -14.54
CA SER A 533 27.33 1.77 -14.41
C SER A 533 28.28 1.42 -13.27
N VAL A 534 27.76 1.04 -12.12
CA VAL A 534 28.57 0.75 -10.94
C VAL A 534 29.42 -0.50 -11.12
N MET A 535 28.88 -1.55 -11.73
CA MET A 535 29.60 -2.83 -11.84
C MET A 535 30.84 -2.73 -12.75
N PRO A 536 30.77 -2.13 -13.97
CA PRO A 536 31.98 -1.91 -14.78
C PRO A 536 32.97 -0.97 -14.11
N LEU A 537 32.49 0.06 -13.39
CA LEU A 537 33.35 0.99 -12.64
C LEU A 537 34.14 0.26 -11.53
N LEU A 538 33.57 -0.80 -10.93
CA LEU A 538 34.24 -1.66 -9.95
C LEU A 538 35.12 -2.74 -10.61
N GLY A 539 35.34 -2.70 -11.93
CA GLY A 539 36.20 -3.63 -12.64
C GLY A 539 35.55 -4.95 -13.04
N TYR A 540 34.19 -5.03 -13.03
CA TYR A 540 33.50 -6.18 -13.61
C TYR A 540 33.28 -5.98 -15.12
N GLN A 541 33.14 -7.08 -15.87
CA GLN A 541 32.85 -7.02 -17.30
C GLN A 541 31.52 -6.29 -17.56
N ASP A 542 31.52 -5.37 -18.51
CA ASP A 542 30.31 -4.68 -18.93
C ASP A 542 29.33 -5.65 -19.61
N TYR A 543 28.09 -5.61 -19.16
CA TYR A 543 27.02 -6.50 -19.60
C TYR A 543 26.55 -6.19 -21.03
N PHE A 544 26.43 -4.89 -21.38
CA PHE A 544 25.80 -4.43 -22.61
C PHE A 544 26.77 -4.31 -23.79
N ASN A 545 26.22 -4.32 -25.00
CA ASN A 545 26.86 -3.84 -26.22
C ASN A 545 26.26 -2.50 -26.58
N PHE A 546 27.06 -1.63 -27.18
CA PHE A 546 26.68 -0.25 -27.40
C PHE A 546 26.89 0.17 -28.86
N TYR A 547 26.02 1.10 -29.31
CA TYR A 547 26.16 1.76 -30.58
C TYR A 547 25.66 3.22 -30.48
N ARG A 548 26.04 4.05 -31.45
CA ARG A 548 25.52 5.41 -31.57
C ARG A 548 24.17 5.36 -32.25
N ASN A 549 23.15 5.96 -31.61
CA ASN A 549 21.81 6.10 -32.15
C ASN A 549 21.46 7.57 -32.29
N GLU A 550 21.10 8.00 -33.50
CA GLU A 550 20.65 9.35 -33.78
C GLU A 550 19.35 9.34 -34.57
N GLY A 551 18.28 9.94 -34.05
CA GLY A 551 17.03 9.89 -34.75
C GLY A 551 15.85 10.52 -34.03
N PHE A 552 14.71 10.49 -34.68
CA PHE A 552 13.47 10.97 -34.09
C PHE A 552 12.42 9.87 -33.97
N GLN A 553 11.54 10.07 -32.98
CA GLN A 553 10.42 9.18 -32.71
C GLN A 553 9.14 9.99 -32.60
N LEU A 554 8.10 9.55 -33.31
CA LEU A 554 6.72 9.99 -33.12
C LEU A 554 5.95 8.89 -32.40
N GLY A 555 5.22 9.22 -31.34
CA GLY A 555 4.52 8.22 -30.57
C GLY A 555 3.12 8.65 -30.18
N THR A 556 2.24 7.67 -30.06
CA THR A 556 0.94 7.82 -29.42
C THR A 556 0.68 6.65 -28.49
N ALA A 557 0.06 6.92 -27.35
CA ALA A 557 -0.40 5.87 -26.48
C ALA A 557 -1.84 6.11 -26.03
N TYR A 558 -2.59 5.01 -25.92
CA TYR A 558 -3.98 5.00 -25.49
C TYR A 558 -4.18 4.00 -24.35
N ARG A 559 -4.80 4.46 -23.26
CA ARG A 559 -5.21 3.63 -22.12
C ARG A 559 -6.71 3.76 -21.91
N PRO A 560 -7.53 2.74 -22.27
CA PRO A 560 -8.97 2.74 -22.01
C PRO A 560 -9.27 2.91 -20.51
N GLY A 561 -10.35 3.62 -20.19
CA GLY A 561 -10.79 3.78 -18.81
C GLY A 561 -11.26 2.44 -18.22
N GLY A 562 -10.88 2.14 -16.97
CA GLY A 562 -11.26 0.91 -16.27
C GLY A 562 -10.52 -0.36 -16.74
N GLN A 563 -9.65 -0.26 -17.75
CA GLN A 563 -8.85 -1.39 -18.23
C GLN A 563 -7.36 -1.22 -17.90
N ARG A 564 -6.67 -2.33 -17.63
CA ARG A 564 -5.21 -2.37 -17.40
C ARG A 564 -4.41 -2.41 -18.71
N ASN A 565 -5.05 -2.34 -19.86
CA ASN A 565 -4.40 -2.41 -21.17
C ASN A 565 -3.87 -1.04 -21.59
N THR A 566 -2.69 -1.01 -22.20
CA THR A 566 -2.11 0.17 -22.85
C THR A 566 -1.71 -0.20 -24.28
N TYR A 567 -2.13 0.60 -25.24
CA TYR A 567 -1.80 0.47 -26.65
C TYR A 567 -0.85 1.60 -27.02
N ARG A 568 0.26 1.29 -27.69
CA ARG A 568 1.25 2.28 -28.13
C ARG A 568 1.56 2.06 -29.59
N LEU A 569 1.70 3.14 -30.32
CA LEU A 569 2.16 3.14 -31.70
C LEU A 569 3.29 4.16 -31.83
N TYR A 570 4.40 3.73 -32.40
CA TYR A 570 5.55 4.57 -32.63
C TYR A 570 5.93 4.52 -34.11
N TYR A 571 6.41 5.65 -34.63
CA TYR A 571 7.20 5.70 -35.84
C TYR A 571 8.61 6.15 -35.44
N ASN A 572 9.62 5.37 -35.82
CA ASN A 572 11.02 5.62 -35.53
C ASN A 572 11.76 5.87 -36.83
N TYR A 573 12.64 6.83 -36.82
CA TYR A 573 13.64 7.06 -37.85
C TYR A 573 14.96 7.27 -37.14
N GLU A 574 15.87 6.30 -37.22
CA GLU A 574 17.07 6.20 -36.42
C GLU A 574 18.27 5.84 -37.31
N LYS A 575 19.37 6.54 -37.17
CA LYS A 575 20.67 6.22 -37.77
C LYS A 575 21.51 5.51 -36.74
N HIS A 576 21.95 4.31 -37.06
CA HIS A 576 22.79 3.45 -36.23
C HIS A 576 24.22 3.47 -36.73
N SER A 577 25.20 3.65 -35.84
CA SER A 577 26.61 3.64 -36.15
C SER A 577 27.42 2.90 -35.09
N SER A 578 28.39 2.10 -35.49
CA SER A 578 29.26 1.33 -34.61
C SER A 578 30.14 2.24 -33.77
N ILE A 579 30.38 1.86 -32.50
CA ILE A 579 31.33 2.53 -31.62
C ILE A 579 32.52 1.59 -31.39
N ASN A 580 33.69 1.97 -31.95
CA ASN A 580 34.92 1.16 -31.87
C ASN A 580 35.83 1.66 -30.75
N PHE A 581 35.31 1.75 -29.54
CA PHE A 581 36.06 2.21 -28.37
C PHE A 581 35.83 1.24 -27.18
N LYS A 582 36.85 1.14 -26.32
CA LYS A 582 36.75 0.47 -25.01
C LYS A 582 37.70 1.14 -24.04
N THR A 583 37.27 1.27 -22.79
CA THR A 583 38.16 1.71 -21.70
C THR A 583 38.86 0.52 -21.04
N SER A 584 40.04 0.80 -20.49
CA SER A 584 40.71 -0.09 -19.51
C SER A 584 40.59 0.45 -18.07
N TYR A 585 39.87 1.57 -17.86
CA TYR A 585 39.72 2.19 -16.56
C TYR A 585 38.75 1.42 -15.65
N ASP A 586 39.16 1.15 -14.44
CA ASP A 586 38.31 0.79 -13.32
C ASP A 586 38.77 1.47 -12.02
N LEU A 587 37.83 1.69 -11.09
CA LEU A 587 38.10 2.40 -9.82
C LEU A 587 39.03 1.63 -8.87
N LEU A 588 39.06 0.31 -8.97
CA LEU A 588 39.81 -0.57 -8.04
C LEU A 588 41.14 -1.03 -8.63
N GLY A 589 41.49 -0.63 -9.85
CA GLY A 589 42.76 -1.00 -10.50
C GLY A 589 42.94 -2.52 -10.63
N ARG A 590 41.88 -3.26 -10.98
CA ARG A 590 41.87 -4.71 -11.02
C ARG A 590 42.48 -5.29 -12.27
N ASP A 591 42.98 -4.45 -13.20
CA ASP A 591 43.48 -4.82 -14.52
C ASP A 591 42.54 -5.69 -15.34
N ASN A 592 41.26 -5.65 -15.05
CA ASN A 592 40.23 -6.41 -15.79
C ASN A 592 39.98 -5.74 -17.14
N LEU A 593 40.58 -6.33 -18.18
CA LEU A 593 40.35 -5.87 -19.54
C LEU A 593 38.87 -6.03 -19.92
N GLN A 594 38.21 -4.89 -20.20
CA GLN A 594 36.88 -4.90 -20.79
C GLN A 594 36.93 -5.58 -22.18
N ARG A 595 35.88 -6.32 -22.50
CA ARG A 595 35.74 -6.93 -23.83
C ARG A 595 35.61 -5.87 -24.91
N ILE A 596 36.04 -6.14 -26.13
CA ILE A 596 35.81 -5.27 -27.27
C ILE A 596 34.33 -5.08 -27.50
N ASN A 597 33.90 -3.86 -27.79
CA ASN A 597 32.54 -3.58 -28.19
C ASN A 597 32.31 -4.13 -29.60
N PRO A 598 31.39 -5.10 -29.82
CA PRO A 598 31.21 -5.69 -31.15
C PRO A 598 30.66 -4.62 -32.12
N PRO A 599 31.06 -4.66 -33.40
CA PRO A 599 30.44 -3.82 -34.40
C PRO A 599 28.97 -4.18 -34.60
N ILE A 600 28.21 -3.26 -35.15
CA ILE A 600 26.83 -3.45 -35.58
C ILE A 600 26.73 -3.34 -37.10
N GLU A 601 25.53 -3.51 -37.63
CA GLU A 601 25.23 -3.14 -39.00
C GLU A 601 24.91 -1.65 -39.08
N ASP A 602 25.86 -0.84 -39.58
CA ASP A 602 25.66 0.60 -39.72
C ASP A 602 24.59 0.88 -40.80
N GLY A 603 23.64 1.76 -40.49
CA GLY A 603 22.58 2.09 -41.43
C GLY A 603 21.44 2.89 -40.80
N THR A 604 20.40 3.10 -41.57
CA THR A 604 19.19 3.81 -41.17
C THR A 604 18.03 2.86 -40.94
N LEU A 605 17.46 2.90 -39.75
CA LEU A 605 16.23 2.18 -39.41
C LEU A 605 15.04 3.13 -39.47
N SER A 606 14.09 2.80 -40.34
CA SER A 606 12.77 3.41 -40.35
C SER A 606 11.72 2.34 -40.08
N SER A 607 10.95 2.50 -39.00
CA SER A 607 10.03 1.45 -38.57
C SER A 607 8.75 2.00 -37.95
N PHE A 608 7.67 1.21 -38.07
CA PHE A 608 6.48 1.32 -37.23
C PHE A 608 6.51 0.25 -36.16
N ARG A 609 6.35 0.66 -34.89
CA ARG A 609 6.34 -0.24 -33.75
C ARG A 609 4.99 -0.14 -33.05
N PHE A 610 4.26 -1.25 -32.97
CA PHE A 610 3.01 -1.37 -32.26
C PHE A 610 3.19 -2.23 -31.02
N GLN A 611 2.79 -1.72 -29.86
CA GLN A 611 2.91 -2.42 -28.59
C GLN A 611 1.56 -2.47 -27.88
N ILE A 612 1.18 -3.67 -27.45
CA ILE A 612 0.08 -3.91 -26.52
C ILE A 612 0.69 -4.35 -25.20
N SER A 613 0.38 -3.69 -24.10
CA SER A 613 0.80 -4.13 -22.77
C SER A 613 -0.39 -4.16 -21.83
N ARG A 614 -0.42 -5.18 -20.97
CA ARG A 614 -1.37 -5.33 -19.88
C ARG A 614 -0.60 -5.47 -18.57
N GLY A 615 -0.99 -4.70 -17.55
CA GLY A 615 -0.22 -4.61 -16.31
C GLY A 615 1.03 -3.74 -16.47
N ASP A 616 1.88 -3.73 -15.46
CA ASP A 616 3.16 -3.03 -15.47
C ASP A 616 4.28 -4.07 -15.46
N LEU A 617 5.05 -4.15 -16.54
CA LEU A 617 6.17 -5.09 -16.68
C LEU A 617 7.50 -4.49 -16.19
N GLN A 618 7.49 -3.24 -15.71
CA GLN A 618 8.70 -2.61 -15.18
C GLN A 618 9.02 -3.21 -13.81
N ASN A 619 10.20 -3.79 -13.68
CA ASN A 619 10.77 -4.16 -12.40
C ASN A 619 11.13 -2.89 -11.62
N ASN A 620 10.17 -2.32 -10.93
CA ASN A 620 10.47 -1.39 -9.87
C ASN A 620 11.22 -2.19 -8.80
N PHE A 621 12.41 -1.74 -8.45
CA PHE A 621 13.30 -2.37 -7.49
C PHE A 621 12.51 -2.85 -6.26
N GLY A 622 12.32 -4.17 -6.15
CA GLY A 622 11.60 -4.79 -5.04
C GLY A 622 10.09 -4.89 -5.12
N ALA A 623 9.40 -4.17 -6.00
CA ALA A 623 7.95 -4.35 -6.16
C ALA A 623 7.65 -5.55 -7.08
N VAL A 624 6.83 -6.46 -6.61
CA VAL A 624 6.39 -7.62 -7.40
C VAL A 624 5.11 -7.27 -8.13
N GLU A 625 5.22 -7.26 -9.43
CA GLU A 625 4.04 -7.25 -10.27
C GLU A 625 3.39 -8.65 -10.28
N LEU A 626 2.08 -8.67 -10.07
CA LEU A 626 1.37 -9.94 -9.94
C LEU A 626 1.07 -10.59 -11.29
N ASN A 627 0.82 -9.80 -12.32
CA ASN A 627 0.49 -10.28 -13.65
C ASN A 627 0.70 -9.20 -14.70
N GLY A 628 1.46 -9.51 -15.73
CA GLY A 628 1.70 -8.59 -16.84
C GLY A 628 2.02 -9.34 -18.12
N ALA A 629 1.70 -8.72 -19.25
CA ALA A 629 2.09 -9.23 -20.57
C ALA A 629 2.27 -8.07 -21.54
N SER A 630 3.22 -8.18 -22.46
CA SER A 630 3.39 -7.28 -23.60
C SER A 630 3.64 -8.06 -24.88
N LEU A 631 3.03 -7.58 -25.92
CA LEU A 631 3.29 -7.98 -27.30
C LEU A 631 3.78 -6.75 -28.04
N ASP A 632 4.90 -6.88 -28.70
CA ASP A 632 5.57 -5.83 -29.43
C ASP A 632 5.80 -6.30 -30.88
N ILE A 633 5.28 -5.55 -31.84
CA ILE A 633 5.38 -5.83 -33.27
C ILE A 633 6.06 -4.63 -33.93
N GLU A 634 7.18 -4.88 -34.60
CA GLU A 634 7.92 -3.85 -35.32
C GLU A 634 8.06 -4.21 -36.78
N GLN A 635 7.66 -3.29 -37.64
CA GLN A 635 7.75 -3.41 -39.10
C GLN A 635 8.69 -2.35 -39.62
N SER A 636 9.76 -2.78 -40.23
CA SER A 636 10.70 -1.94 -41.02
C SER A 636 10.57 -2.26 -42.49
N SER A 637 10.78 -1.26 -43.35
CA SER A 637 10.72 -1.46 -44.81
C SER A 637 11.55 -0.40 -45.56
N THR A 638 12.16 -0.83 -46.63
CA THR A 638 12.83 0.06 -47.59
C THR A 638 11.91 1.11 -48.23
N LEU A 639 10.60 0.81 -48.30
CA LEU A 639 9.58 1.76 -48.80
C LEU A 639 9.43 3.01 -47.94
N ILE A 640 9.78 2.92 -46.62
CA ILE A 640 9.72 4.05 -45.70
C ILE A 640 11.11 4.61 -45.35
N GLY A 641 12.13 4.28 -46.16
CA GLY A 641 13.47 4.81 -46.05
C GLY A 641 14.38 4.07 -45.05
N SER A 642 14.09 2.80 -44.75
CA SER A 642 14.98 1.92 -43.99
C SER A 642 15.97 1.21 -44.88
N ASP A 643 17.17 0.93 -44.37
CA ASP A 643 18.14 0.05 -45.03
C ASP A 643 17.79 -1.43 -44.87
N TRP A 644 16.92 -1.76 -43.89
CA TRP A 644 16.48 -3.12 -43.57
C TRP A 644 14.99 -3.32 -43.79
N ASN A 645 14.64 -4.56 -44.17
CA ASN A 645 13.25 -4.95 -44.40
C ASN A 645 12.89 -6.15 -43.52
N PHE A 646 12.24 -5.91 -42.37
CA PHE A 646 11.89 -6.97 -41.44
C PHE A 646 10.58 -6.70 -40.72
N THR A 647 9.99 -7.81 -40.23
CA THR A 647 8.93 -7.84 -39.23
C THR A 647 9.46 -8.55 -37.98
N LYS A 648 9.53 -7.86 -36.84
CA LYS A 648 9.96 -8.41 -35.55
C LYS A 648 8.77 -8.54 -34.61
N LEU A 649 8.67 -9.68 -33.94
CA LEU A 649 7.65 -9.97 -32.94
C LEU A 649 8.32 -10.34 -31.62
N ASN A 650 8.00 -9.62 -30.54
CA ASN A 650 8.47 -9.91 -29.21
C ASN A 650 7.32 -10.06 -28.23
N PHE A 651 7.38 -11.07 -27.39
CA PHE A 651 6.44 -11.35 -26.31
C PHE A 651 7.16 -11.43 -24.98
N ASN A 652 6.66 -10.71 -23.97
CA ASN A 652 7.06 -10.81 -22.57
C ASN A 652 5.82 -11.05 -21.72
N GLY A 653 5.87 -12.03 -20.85
CA GLY A 653 4.76 -12.35 -19.97
C GLY A 653 5.24 -12.71 -18.58
N PHE A 654 4.52 -12.27 -17.57
CA PHE A 654 4.73 -12.63 -16.19
C PHE A 654 3.39 -12.99 -15.55
N LYS A 655 3.37 -14.13 -14.85
CA LYS A 655 2.17 -14.61 -14.14
C LYS A 655 2.54 -15.18 -12.79
N ARG A 656 1.86 -14.73 -11.74
CA ARG A 656 1.91 -15.30 -10.39
C ARG A 656 0.69 -16.18 -10.14
N PHE A 657 0.92 -17.36 -9.60
CA PHE A 657 -0.09 -18.32 -9.15
C PHE A 657 0.08 -18.55 -7.66
N ASN A 658 -0.89 -18.11 -6.87
CA ASN A 658 -0.92 -18.44 -5.45
C ASN A 658 -1.17 -19.94 -5.25
N THR A 659 -0.33 -20.60 -4.48
CA THR A 659 -0.34 -22.07 -4.33
C THR A 659 -0.87 -22.50 -2.96
N PHE A 660 0.01 -22.78 -1.99
CA PHE A 660 -0.39 -23.16 -0.64
C PHE A 660 -0.83 -21.93 0.14
N TYR A 661 -1.50 -22.09 1.27
CA TYR A 661 -1.86 -21.00 2.22
C TYR A 661 -2.22 -19.66 1.57
N LYS A 662 -3.17 -19.69 0.64
CA LYS A 662 -3.60 -18.53 -0.18
C LYS A 662 -4.10 -17.33 0.64
N LYS A 663 -4.50 -17.57 1.90
CA LYS A 663 -5.02 -16.55 2.82
C LYS A 663 -3.94 -15.83 3.65
N ARG A 664 -2.66 -16.02 3.37
CA ARG A 664 -1.58 -15.19 3.93
C ARG A 664 -1.42 -13.92 3.07
N PHE A 665 -1.04 -12.81 3.68
CA PHE A 665 -0.74 -11.55 2.94
C PHE A 665 0.28 -11.78 1.83
N PHE A 666 1.32 -12.57 2.10
CA PHE A 666 2.24 -13.09 1.11
C PHE A 666 2.03 -14.59 0.96
N PRO A 667 1.10 -15.00 0.11
CA PRO A 667 0.87 -16.43 -0.10
C PRO A 667 2.11 -17.08 -0.70
N ASN A 668 2.19 -18.40 -0.54
CA ASN A 668 3.13 -19.18 -1.32
C ASN A 668 2.76 -19.04 -2.80
N ALA A 669 3.72 -18.74 -3.63
CA ALA A 669 3.44 -18.43 -5.01
C ALA A 669 4.43 -19.09 -5.97
N LEU A 670 3.92 -19.51 -7.10
CA LEU A 670 4.68 -19.88 -8.29
C LEU A 670 4.66 -18.71 -9.26
N ASP A 671 5.84 -18.16 -9.52
CA ASP A 671 6.08 -17.10 -10.48
C ASP A 671 6.62 -17.70 -11.77
N ILE A 672 6.00 -17.39 -12.89
CA ILE A 672 6.44 -17.83 -14.22
C ILE A 672 6.67 -16.60 -15.09
N ARG A 673 7.84 -16.52 -15.71
CA ARG A 673 8.16 -15.50 -16.70
C ARG A 673 8.48 -16.18 -18.03
N VAL A 674 7.90 -15.63 -19.10
CA VAL A 674 8.11 -16.09 -20.48
C VAL A 674 8.61 -14.93 -21.33
N ASN A 675 9.72 -15.10 -21.99
CA ASN A 675 10.26 -14.17 -22.98
C ASN A 675 10.43 -14.92 -24.30
N ALA A 676 9.91 -14.37 -25.39
CA ALA A 676 10.06 -14.99 -26.71
C ALA A 676 10.11 -13.91 -27.79
N GLY A 677 10.90 -14.14 -28.83
CA GLY A 677 10.96 -13.26 -29.99
C GLY A 677 11.31 -14.02 -31.25
N THR A 678 10.82 -13.50 -32.37
CA THR A 678 11.11 -14.03 -33.71
C THR A 678 11.01 -12.92 -34.76
N TYR A 679 11.47 -13.17 -35.95
CA TYR A 679 11.48 -12.22 -37.05
C TYR A 679 11.24 -12.87 -38.41
N LEU A 680 10.92 -12.02 -39.36
CA LEU A 680 10.85 -12.32 -40.80
C LEU A 680 11.62 -11.24 -41.56
N GLY A 681 12.39 -11.60 -42.58
CA GLY A 681 13.17 -10.66 -43.39
C GLY A 681 14.59 -10.45 -42.89
N ASP A 682 15.16 -9.26 -43.12
CA ASP A 682 16.58 -8.93 -42.82
C ASP A 682 16.66 -8.12 -41.52
N LEU A 683 16.81 -8.82 -40.41
CA LEU A 683 16.92 -8.21 -39.09
C LEU A 683 18.39 -7.83 -38.83
N PRO A 684 18.74 -6.55 -38.60
CA PRO A 684 20.09 -6.15 -38.26
C PRO A 684 20.49 -6.65 -36.87
N VAL A 685 21.76 -6.97 -36.69
CA VAL A 685 22.28 -7.63 -35.48
C VAL A 685 22.00 -6.89 -34.17
N GLN A 686 22.00 -5.54 -34.19
CA GLN A 686 21.70 -4.71 -33.02
C GLN A 686 20.23 -4.78 -32.57
N GLU A 687 19.35 -5.37 -33.40
CA GLU A 687 17.94 -5.59 -33.06
C GLU A 687 17.69 -7.03 -32.53
N ASN A 688 18.71 -7.85 -32.38
CA ASN A 688 18.60 -9.16 -31.75
C ASN A 688 18.05 -9.07 -30.33
N GLY A 689 17.25 -10.06 -29.97
CA GLY A 689 16.81 -10.22 -28.57
C GLY A 689 17.84 -10.94 -27.72
N THR A 690 17.60 -10.97 -26.40
CA THR A 690 18.53 -11.57 -25.44
C THR A 690 17.86 -12.52 -24.46
N LEU A 691 18.61 -13.50 -24.03
CA LEU A 691 18.33 -14.26 -22.81
C LEU A 691 19.27 -13.76 -21.72
N ASP A 692 18.68 -13.11 -20.71
CA ASP A 692 19.42 -12.43 -19.67
C ASP A 692 20.30 -13.37 -18.84
N ALA A 693 21.50 -12.90 -18.53
CA ALA A 693 22.50 -13.58 -17.72
C ALA A 693 22.65 -12.91 -16.35
N SER A 694 23.29 -13.57 -15.43
CA SER A 694 23.70 -13.03 -14.14
C SER A 694 24.78 -11.96 -14.32
N PHE A 695 24.63 -10.81 -13.66
CA PHE A 695 25.66 -9.77 -13.63
C PHE A 695 26.67 -10.08 -12.52
N GLY A 696 27.67 -10.88 -12.85
CA GLY A 696 28.58 -11.47 -11.86
C GLY A 696 27.87 -12.47 -10.95
N TYR A 697 27.66 -12.11 -9.69
CA TYR A 697 26.89 -12.90 -8.73
C TYR A 697 25.47 -12.38 -8.51
N LEU A 698 25.13 -11.23 -9.06
CA LEU A 698 23.82 -10.58 -8.91
C LEU A 698 22.86 -11.09 -10.00
N THR A 699 21.78 -11.74 -9.59
CA THR A 699 20.82 -12.34 -10.52
C THR A 699 19.39 -11.98 -10.17
N PRO A 700 18.74 -11.10 -10.92
CA PRO A 700 17.30 -10.84 -10.80
C PRO A 700 16.47 -12.00 -11.35
N PHE A 701 15.19 -12.05 -11.01
CA PHE A 701 14.27 -13.03 -11.57
C PHE A 701 14.07 -12.83 -13.07
N GLY A 702 14.24 -13.88 -13.83
CA GLY A 702 14.16 -13.89 -15.29
C GLY A 702 15.51 -13.95 -15.98
N ALA A 703 16.63 -13.80 -15.25
CA ALA A 703 17.98 -14.06 -15.75
C ALA A 703 18.44 -15.48 -15.38
N PHE A 704 19.25 -16.08 -16.26
CA PHE A 704 19.90 -17.37 -15.99
C PHE A 704 21.06 -17.20 -15.01
N ARG A 705 21.02 -17.94 -13.89
CA ARG A 705 22.02 -17.88 -12.81
C ARG A 705 23.31 -18.57 -13.16
N SER A 706 23.24 -19.60 -13.96
CA SER A 706 24.40 -20.36 -14.45
C SER A 706 25.10 -19.72 -15.66
N LYS A 707 24.48 -18.65 -16.24
CA LYS A 707 25.09 -17.82 -17.27
C LYS A 707 25.59 -16.53 -16.68
N ARG A 708 26.89 -16.18 -16.85
CA ARG A 708 27.49 -15.01 -16.22
C ARG A 708 27.93 -13.96 -17.23
N TYR A 709 27.77 -12.69 -16.88
CA TYR A 709 28.21 -11.45 -17.52
C TYR A 709 27.59 -11.18 -18.90
N ILE A 710 27.72 -12.06 -19.87
CA ILE A 710 27.31 -11.80 -21.24
C ILE A 710 26.05 -12.62 -21.52
N PRO A 711 24.92 -11.97 -21.85
CA PRO A 711 23.68 -12.68 -22.19
C PRO A 711 23.82 -13.43 -23.52
N TYR A 712 23.02 -14.47 -23.70
CA TYR A 712 22.85 -15.05 -25.02
C TYR A 712 22.06 -14.09 -25.90
N GLN A 713 22.48 -13.99 -27.18
CA GLN A 713 21.84 -13.13 -28.16
C GLN A 713 21.24 -14.00 -29.28
N GLY A 714 20.08 -13.62 -29.77
CA GLY A 714 19.44 -14.35 -30.85
C GLY A 714 18.48 -13.49 -31.68
N ALA A 715 18.53 -13.67 -32.97
CA ALA A 715 17.53 -13.11 -33.88
C ALA A 715 16.14 -13.72 -33.60
N SER A 716 16.11 -15.00 -33.23
CA SER A 716 14.94 -15.62 -32.57
C SER A 716 15.36 -16.22 -31.24
N TYR A 717 14.47 -16.22 -30.26
CA TYR A 717 14.77 -16.68 -28.90
C TYR A 717 13.51 -17.06 -28.14
N PHE A 718 13.66 -17.90 -27.13
CA PHE A 718 12.67 -18.10 -26.07
C PHE A 718 13.35 -18.39 -24.74
N ALA A 719 12.69 -18.00 -23.64
CA ALA A 719 13.05 -18.39 -22.29
C ALA A 719 11.80 -18.53 -21.43
N VAL A 720 11.81 -19.53 -20.55
CA VAL A 720 10.83 -19.70 -19.49
C VAL A 720 11.58 -19.82 -18.18
N ASN A 721 11.31 -18.92 -17.24
CA ASN A 721 11.86 -18.96 -15.89
C ASN A 721 10.71 -19.13 -14.89
N ALA A 722 10.89 -20.03 -13.94
CA ALA A 722 9.92 -20.30 -12.90
C ALA A 722 10.58 -20.25 -11.52
N GLU A 723 9.90 -19.65 -10.56
CA GLU A 723 10.30 -19.65 -9.15
C GLU A 723 9.11 -19.98 -8.27
N HIS A 724 9.25 -20.97 -7.40
CA HIS A 724 8.25 -21.27 -6.37
C HIS A 724 8.76 -20.81 -5.01
N ASN A 725 8.11 -19.80 -4.44
CA ASN A 725 8.42 -19.30 -3.11
C ASN A 725 7.59 -20.04 -2.05
N PHE A 726 8.24 -20.94 -1.32
CA PHE A 726 7.66 -21.69 -0.22
C PHE A 726 7.57 -20.88 1.08
N ARG A 727 8.10 -19.66 1.10
CA ARG A 727 8.23 -18.82 2.30
C ARG A 727 8.96 -19.58 3.41
N SER A 728 8.53 -19.36 4.66
CA SER A 728 9.07 -20.02 5.85
C SER A 728 8.58 -21.46 6.06
N ILE A 729 7.62 -21.95 5.26
CA ILE A 729 6.96 -23.25 5.49
C ILE A 729 7.95 -24.43 5.66
N PRO A 730 8.99 -24.60 4.81
CA PRO A 730 9.93 -25.68 5.03
C PRO A 730 10.66 -25.61 6.38
N LEU A 731 10.97 -24.39 6.85
CA LEU A 731 11.62 -24.16 8.13
C LEU A 731 10.68 -24.43 9.31
N GLU A 732 9.42 -24.03 9.19
CA GLU A 732 8.36 -24.33 10.17
C GLU A 732 8.11 -25.83 10.29
N MET A 733 8.12 -26.56 9.18
CA MET A 733 8.02 -28.03 9.14
C MET A 733 9.22 -28.72 9.82
N LEU A 734 10.42 -28.13 9.77
CA LEU A 734 11.61 -28.60 10.47
C LEU A 734 11.61 -28.24 11.97
N GLY A 735 10.53 -27.59 12.46
CA GLY A 735 10.36 -27.23 13.87
C GLY A 735 10.75 -25.81 14.26
N TRP A 736 11.23 -24.99 13.32
CA TRP A 736 11.53 -23.59 13.60
C TRP A 736 10.26 -22.73 13.57
N ARG A 737 9.56 -22.70 14.71
CA ARG A 737 8.23 -22.05 14.83
C ARG A 737 8.23 -20.54 14.61
N ASN A 738 9.35 -19.87 14.89
CA ASN A 738 9.50 -18.41 14.72
C ASN A 738 10.04 -18.02 13.33
N ALA A 739 10.19 -18.98 12.43
CA ALA A 739 10.66 -18.70 11.07
C ALA A 739 9.83 -17.64 10.31
N PRO A 740 8.49 -17.57 10.44
CA PRO A 740 7.70 -16.52 9.80
C PRO A 740 8.13 -15.10 10.21
N GLN A 741 8.50 -14.90 11.48
CA GLN A 741 8.93 -13.59 12.01
C GLN A 741 10.28 -13.13 11.46
N THR A 742 11.14 -14.06 11.02
CA THR A 742 12.43 -13.72 10.43
C THR A 742 12.33 -13.23 8.98
N GLY A 743 11.17 -13.43 8.33
CA GLY A 743 10.98 -13.16 6.92
C GLY A 743 11.76 -14.08 5.97
N ILE A 744 12.57 -15.01 6.49
CA ILE A 744 13.37 -15.94 5.66
C ILE A 744 12.46 -16.79 4.80
N SER A 745 12.80 -16.89 3.52
CA SER A 745 12.01 -17.62 2.53
C SER A 745 12.90 -18.66 1.81
N ILE A 746 12.35 -19.84 1.62
CA ILE A 746 12.95 -20.89 0.78
C ILE A 746 12.29 -20.85 -0.60
N ILE A 747 13.12 -20.80 -1.64
CA ILE A 747 12.66 -20.70 -3.03
C ILE A 747 13.29 -21.84 -3.82
N ALA A 748 12.49 -22.55 -4.61
CA ALA A 748 12.97 -23.41 -5.67
C ALA A 748 12.78 -22.71 -7.02
N PHE A 749 13.74 -22.84 -7.92
CA PHE A 749 13.67 -22.21 -9.23
C PHE A 749 14.17 -23.12 -10.35
N GLY A 750 13.78 -22.78 -11.58
CA GLY A 750 14.27 -23.40 -12.79
C GLY A 750 14.13 -22.48 -13.99
N GLY A 751 14.97 -22.71 -14.98
CA GLY A 751 14.97 -21.93 -16.20
C GLY A 751 15.31 -22.78 -17.42
N VAL A 752 14.66 -22.50 -18.55
CA VAL A 752 14.97 -23.09 -19.84
C VAL A 752 14.95 -22.00 -20.91
N GLY A 753 15.91 -22.05 -21.86
CA GLY A 753 15.93 -21.09 -22.95
C GLY A 753 16.85 -21.49 -24.09
N LYS A 754 16.62 -20.88 -25.25
CA LYS A 754 17.44 -21.11 -26.46
C LYS A 754 17.41 -19.87 -27.36
N THR A 755 18.51 -19.64 -28.05
CA THR A 755 18.63 -18.63 -29.10
C THR A 755 18.95 -19.27 -30.45
N TRP A 756 18.60 -18.59 -31.54
CA TRP A 756 18.90 -18.97 -32.91
C TRP A 756 19.38 -17.76 -33.70
N ASN A 757 20.43 -17.94 -34.46
CA ASN A 757 21.00 -16.90 -35.33
C ASN A 757 21.39 -17.50 -36.69
N PRO A 758 21.43 -16.68 -37.78
CA PRO A 758 22.13 -17.07 -38.99
C PRO A 758 23.62 -17.32 -38.73
N SER A 759 24.19 -18.39 -39.29
CA SER A 759 25.56 -18.77 -39.02
C SER A 759 26.59 -17.71 -39.44
N SER A 760 26.29 -16.92 -40.49
CA SER A 760 27.09 -15.77 -40.94
C SER A 760 27.25 -14.71 -39.87
N ASN A 761 26.15 -14.38 -39.19
CA ASN A 761 26.12 -13.32 -38.21
C ASN A 761 26.89 -13.64 -36.94
N ILE A 762 26.91 -14.93 -36.53
CA ILE A 762 27.62 -15.41 -35.35
C ILE A 762 29.13 -15.08 -35.46
N ALA A 763 29.74 -15.43 -36.60
CA ALA A 763 31.17 -15.21 -36.80
C ALA A 763 31.48 -13.72 -37.04
N GLN A 764 30.71 -13.01 -37.82
CA GLN A 764 30.95 -11.62 -38.21
C GLN A 764 30.80 -10.62 -37.06
N TYR A 765 29.80 -10.80 -36.19
CA TYR A 765 29.46 -9.87 -35.12
C TYR A 765 29.78 -10.39 -33.72
N ASN A 766 30.49 -11.52 -33.62
CA ASN A 766 30.86 -12.14 -32.36
C ASN A 766 29.65 -12.35 -31.39
N ILE A 767 28.53 -12.86 -31.97
CA ILE A 767 27.32 -13.14 -31.23
C ILE A 767 27.51 -14.32 -30.32
N LEU A 768 27.14 -14.20 -29.07
CA LEU A 768 27.12 -15.30 -28.12
C LEU A 768 25.78 -16.04 -28.19
N ASP A 769 25.76 -17.11 -28.97
CA ASP A 769 24.63 -18.02 -29.14
C ASP A 769 24.54 -19.05 -28.01
N SER A 770 23.38 -19.56 -27.71
CA SER A 770 23.19 -20.62 -26.73
C SER A 770 23.61 -22.02 -27.21
N ASN A 771 23.95 -22.19 -28.51
CA ASN A 771 24.26 -23.46 -29.20
C ASN A 771 23.28 -24.64 -28.91
N GLN A 772 23.00 -24.90 -27.64
CA GLN A 772 22.10 -25.92 -27.14
C GLN A 772 20.97 -25.28 -26.29
N LEU A 773 20.02 -26.10 -25.87
CA LEU A 773 18.99 -25.72 -24.92
C LEU A 773 19.68 -25.51 -23.55
N HIS A 774 19.70 -24.26 -23.07
CA HIS A 774 20.16 -23.95 -21.73
C HIS A 774 19.09 -24.40 -20.71
N LEU A 775 19.50 -25.19 -19.74
CA LEU A 775 18.64 -25.75 -18.72
C LEU A 775 19.29 -25.66 -17.34
N GLU A 776 18.63 -24.97 -16.40
CA GLU A 776 19.08 -24.83 -15.03
C GLU A 776 17.96 -25.07 -14.01
N VAL A 777 18.36 -25.58 -12.83
CA VAL A 777 17.49 -25.71 -11.65
C VAL A 777 18.27 -25.33 -10.40
N GLY A 778 17.57 -24.96 -9.33
CA GLY A 778 18.26 -24.63 -8.09
C GLY A 778 17.34 -24.25 -6.95
N GLY A 779 17.96 -23.82 -5.87
CA GLY A 779 17.29 -23.35 -4.66
C GLY A 779 17.92 -22.07 -4.13
N SER A 780 17.15 -21.35 -3.33
CA SER A 780 17.59 -20.11 -2.69
C SER A 780 17.08 -19.99 -1.28
N VAL A 781 17.87 -19.30 -0.47
CA VAL A 781 17.45 -18.77 0.83
C VAL A 781 17.40 -17.25 0.71
N SER A 782 16.24 -16.69 0.89
CA SER A 782 15.96 -15.26 0.66
C SER A 782 15.61 -14.54 1.96
N ASN A 783 15.72 -13.21 1.96
CA ASN A 783 15.50 -12.31 3.09
C ASN A 783 16.50 -12.48 4.25
N ILE A 784 17.69 -12.92 3.97
CA ILE A 784 18.77 -12.93 4.95
C ILE A 784 19.17 -11.47 5.24
N PHE A 785 19.17 -11.10 6.52
CA PHE A 785 19.32 -9.69 6.98
C PHE A 785 18.37 -8.71 6.27
N ASN A 786 17.18 -9.19 5.88
CA ASN A 786 16.14 -8.41 5.22
C ASN A 786 16.54 -7.77 3.87
N LEU A 787 17.63 -8.23 3.26
CA LEU A 787 18.15 -7.66 2.02
C LEU A 787 18.69 -8.71 1.05
N PHE A 788 19.36 -9.73 1.53
CA PHE A 788 20.10 -10.65 0.69
C PHE A 788 19.34 -11.93 0.38
N ARG A 789 19.59 -12.44 -0.80
CA ARG A 789 19.16 -13.75 -1.27
C ARG A 789 20.41 -14.51 -1.75
N PHE A 790 20.62 -15.70 -1.25
CA PHE A 790 21.66 -16.61 -1.70
C PHE A 790 21.06 -17.68 -2.60
N ASP A 791 21.59 -17.81 -3.78
CA ASP A 791 21.17 -18.74 -4.81
C ASP A 791 22.22 -19.84 -5.00
N LEU A 792 21.79 -21.08 -5.25
CA LEU A 792 22.62 -22.16 -5.72
C LEU A 792 21.97 -22.79 -6.95
N ALA A 793 22.54 -22.53 -8.13
CA ALA A 793 22.05 -23.04 -9.39
C ALA A 793 22.89 -24.22 -9.89
N PHE A 794 22.21 -25.20 -10.46
CA PHE A 794 22.80 -26.35 -11.13
C PHE A 794 22.44 -26.28 -12.61
N ARG A 795 23.42 -26.21 -13.45
CA ARG A 795 23.22 -26.29 -14.91
C ARG A 795 23.17 -27.75 -15.33
N ILE A 796 22.22 -28.12 -16.17
CA ILE A 796 21.93 -29.50 -16.53
C ILE A 796 22.54 -29.86 -17.89
N ASP A 797 22.44 -28.94 -18.88
CA ASP A 797 22.95 -29.13 -20.23
C ASP A 797 24.50 -29.09 -20.31
N ASP A 798 25.13 -28.38 -19.39
CA ASP A 798 26.57 -28.28 -19.21
C ASP A 798 26.86 -28.32 -17.71
N PRO A 799 27.02 -29.51 -17.12
CA PRO A 799 26.99 -29.72 -15.69
C PRO A 799 27.93 -28.82 -14.89
N GLY A 800 27.40 -28.03 -13.99
CA GLY A 800 28.16 -27.13 -13.14
C GLY A 800 27.32 -26.55 -11.99
N ILE A 801 27.99 -26.08 -10.95
CA ILE A 801 27.39 -25.48 -9.75
C ILE A 801 27.72 -23.97 -9.73
N TYR A 802 26.71 -23.14 -9.61
CA TYR A 802 26.85 -21.70 -9.71
C TYR A 802 26.23 -21.03 -8.46
N PRO A 803 27.06 -20.66 -7.47
CA PRO A 803 26.58 -19.84 -6.36
C PRO A 803 26.32 -18.40 -6.82
N GLY A 804 25.29 -17.78 -6.27
CA GLY A 804 24.91 -16.41 -6.56
C GLY A 804 24.41 -15.68 -5.30
N VAL A 805 24.45 -14.38 -5.37
CA VAL A 805 23.86 -13.48 -4.37
C VAL A 805 22.99 -12.49 -5.12
N SER A 806 21.78 -12.31 -4.67
CA SER A 806 20.88 -11.31 -5.23
C SER A 806 20.18 -10.53 -4.12
N ILE A 807 19.50 -9.47 -4.51
CA ILE A 807 18.67 -8.72 -3.57
C ILE A 807 17.35 -9.47 -3.44
N ALA A 808 16.91 -9.66 -2.20
CA ALA A 808 15.61 -10.24 -1.92
C ALA A 808 14.53 -9.39 -2.56
N ARG A 809 13.60 -10.04 -3.28
CA ARG A 809 12.45 -9.32 -3.84
C ARG A 809 11.48 -8.99 -2.71
N PHE A 810 11.16 -7.71 -2.59
CA PHE A 810 10.01 -7.27 -1.81
C PHE A 810 8.77 -7.46 -2.71
N PHE A 811 8.13 -8.58 -2.57
CA PHE A 811 6.83 -9.04 -3.14
C PHE A 811 6.26 -8.43 -4.39
#